data_759df63e047a1ec9a8534e619e07e00e
#
_entry.id   759df63e047a1ec9a8534e619e07e00e
#
_cell.length_a   1.000
_cell.length_b   1.000
_cell.length_c   1.000
_cell.angle_alpha   90.00
_cell.angle_beta   90.00
_cell.angle_gamma   90.00
#
_symmetry.space_group_name_H-M   'P 1'
#
loop_
_entity.id
_entity.type
_entity.pdbx_description
1 polymer ?
#
loop_
_entity_poly.entity_id
_entity_poly.type
_entity_poly.pdbx_seq_one_letter_code
_entity_poly.pdbx_strand_id
1 'polypeptide(L)'
;MTQTTDETVPALDLSDFDDTVRVQDDLYRHVNGAWAERTEIPEDKPMVGAFVELRDAAEAAVRDIITTVEPGAPGSEAQKIADLYASFMDADAVEAAGATPLAEPLAAIAAVGTVDELVGLVGRHTRQGVRGLFDIEAESDPGNPDRYVMFVGQGGLGLPDEEYYRLPAYADIRTAYRTHVAGSLALAGFSDAEAQADAVLELETAIAACHWDKVRTRDLRAMYNLMPLADFEASAPGLPFATWLAGLGMSEEAAGELVVTQPSFFTDVAGLLTEDRLPAWRSWAAWSLVSSRSPYLASAFVQERFGFYGTVLSGTPVLKERWKRGVDLVEGALGEVVGKVYVERHFSPVAKDRMDTLVANLIEAYRRSISDLAWMTEETKARALDKLGKFRTKIGFPTQWRDYSTLEIVPGDLLGNVARATEFELQRSIAKIGAPIDREEWLMTPQTVNAYYHPLRNEIVFPAAILQPPFFNEHADDAVNYGGIGAVIGHEIGHGFDDQGSTCDGDGRLQNWWTDADREAFEERTKVLVAQYDALSPVQTPDMHVNGSLTIGENIGDLGGLSIAHLAHHIAQEGREPEAIEGFTAEQRLFLSWAAVWQTKARDELVRQRLATDPHSPAEFRCNQIVRNVDAFYAAFDVRASDELWLEEDQRVSIW
;
A
#
# COMPACT_ATOMS: atom_id res chain seq x y z
N MET A 1 -20.72 38.87 22.76
CA MET A 1 -19.85 38.83 21.60
C MET A 1 -18.43 38.95 22.12
N THR A 2 -17.85 37.86 22.50
CA THR A 2 -16.42 37.75 22.81
C THR A 2 -15.80 37.14 21.56
N GLN A 3 -15.04 37.93 20.80
CA GLN A 3 -14.08 37.41 19.81
C GLN A 3 -13.08 36.57 20.59
N THR A 4 -13.21 35.26 20.52
CA THR A 4 -12.09 34.39 20.74
C THR A 4 -11.14 34.63 19.59
N THR A 5 -10.04 35.31 19.85
CA THR A 5 -8.87 35.29 18.98
C THR A 5 -8.47 33.83 18.90
N ASP A 6 -8.67 33.19 17.73
CA ASP A 6 -8.07 31.91 17.40
C ASP A 6 -6.55 32.12 17.43
N GLU A 7 -5.91 31.82 18.55
CA GLU A 7 -4.45 31.76 18.61
C GLU A 7 -4.01 30.57 17.79
N THR A 8 -3.48 30.82 16.59
CA THR A 8 -2.82 29.81 15.79
C THR A 8 -1.67 29.20 16.58
N VAL A 9 -1.74 27.89 16.79
CA VAL A 9 -0.70 27.16 17.52
C VAL A 9 0.46 26.90 16.56
N PRO A 10 1.75 27.15 16.95
CA PRO A 10 2.91 26.71 16.18
C PRO A 10 2.79 25.21 15.94
N ALA A 11 2.90 24.78 14.68
CA ALA A 11 2.69 23.38 14.30
C ALA A 11 3.97 22.69 13.84
N LEU A 12 5.08 23.44 13.68
CA LEU A 12 6.41 22.89 13.42
C LEU A 12 7.15 22.76 14.75
N ASP A 13 7.73 21.60 15.02
CA ASP A 13 8.59 21.41 16.19
C ASP A 13 10.03 21.81 15.82
N LEU A 14 10.40 23.04 16.13
CA LEU A 14 11.74 23.55 15.83
C LEU A 14 12.87 22.82 16.59
N SER A 15 12.55 22.03 17.62
CA SER A 15 13.54 21.19 18.31
C SER A 15 14.03 20.01 17.48
N ASP A 16 13.33 19.69 16.40
CA ASP A 16 13.71 18.66 15.43
C ASP A 16 14.76 19.14 14.42
N PHE A 17 14.91 20.45 14.30
CA PHE A 17 15.75 21.10 13.28
C PHE A 17 17.23 20.99 13.62
N ASP A 18 18.05 20.79 12.60
CA ASP A 18 19.52 20.85 12.67
C ASP A 18 20.00 22.15 12.04
N ASP A 19 20.20 23.17 12.86
CA ASP A 19 20.69 24.48 12.44
C ASP A 19 22.12 24.45 11.86
N THR A 20 22.85 23.33 11.97
CA THR A 20 24.18 23.18 11.37
C THR A 20 24.11 22.83 9.88
N VAL A 21 22.96 22.36 9.41
CA VAL A 21 22.65 22.05 8.02
C VAL A 21 21.87 23.21 7.41
N ARG A 22 22.33 23.74 6.27
CA ARG A 22 21.61 24.83 5.59
C ARG A 22 20.43 24.26 4.81
N VAL A 23 19.29 24.95 4.84
CA VAL A 23 18.10 24.60 4.04
C VAL A 23 18.43 24.44 2.57
N GLN A 24 19.31 25.32 2.03
CA GLN A 24 19.69 25.33 0.62
C GLN A 24 20.57 24.13 0.20
N ASP A 25 21.15 23.42 1.17
CA ASP A 25 22.02 22.27 0.90
C ASP A 25 21.27 20.95 1.17
N ASP A 26 20.42 20.89 2.19
CA ASP A 26 19.63 19.69 2.53
C ASP A 26 18.42 20.10 3.38
N LEU A 27 17.27 20.29 2.75
CA LEU A 27 16.02 20.64 3.44
C LEU A 27 15.57 19.52 4.40
N TYR A 28 15.69 18.27 3.96
CA TYR A 28 15.25 17.13 4.77
C TYR A 28 16.03 17.04 6.08
N ARG A 29 17.37 17.13 6.02
CA ARG A 29 18.20 17.08 7.23
C ARG A 29 18.12 18.35 8.05
N HIS A 30 17.95 19.51 7.43
CA HIS A 30 17.71 20.74 8.17
C HIS A 30 16.51 20.60 9.11
N VAL A 31 15.38 20.08 8.60
CA VAL A 31 14.15 19.98 9.39
C VAL A 31 14.13 18.77 10.33
N ASN A 32 14.75 17.65 9.96
CA ASN A 32 14.62 16.38 10.67
C ASN A 32 15.94 15.92 11.33
N GLY A 33 17.04 16.65 11.18
CA GLY A 33 18.38 16.17 11.56
C GLY A 33 18.57 15.98 13.06
N ALA A 34 18.18 16.94 13.88
CA ALA A 34 18.28 16.83 15.33
C ALA A 34 17.34 15.74 15.89
N TRP A 35 16.14 15.59 15.31
CA TRP A 35 15.28 14.47 15.63
C TRP A 35 15.93 13.13 15.28
N ALA A 36 16.48 12.98 14.08
CA ALA A 36 17.11 11.75 13.64
C ALA A 36 18.33 11.37 14.50
N GLU A 37 19.08 12.36 15.01
CA GLU A 37 20.24 12.14 15.88
C GLU A 37 19.80 11.61 17.26
N ARG A 38 18.77 12.20 17.88
CA ARG A 38 18.31 11.81 19.22
C ARG A 38 17.35 10.63 19.26
N THR A 39 16.74 10.26 18.11
CA THR A 39 15.71 9.23 18.06
C THR A 39 16.32 7.87 17.76
N GLU A 40 16.01 6.89 18.59
CA GLU A 40 16.34 5.48 18.36
C GLU A 40 15.15 4.76 17.71
N ILE A 41 15.44 3.83 16.81
CA ILE A 41 14.39 2.96 16.23
C ILE A 41 14.03 1.94 17.31
N PRO A 42 12.76 1.86 17.75
CA PRO A 42 12.33 0.86 18.71
C PRO A 42 12.69 -0.56 18.27
N GLU A 43 13.01 -1.43 19.25
CA GLU A 43 13.47 -2.79 18.94
C GLU A 43 12.41 -3.64 18.23
N ASP A 44 11.13 -3.35 18.45
CA ASP A 44 9.99 -4.05 17.82
C ASP A 44 9.57 -3.46 16.47
N LYS A 45 10.36 -2.51 15.92
CA LYS A 45 10.05 -1.83 14.66
C LYS A 45 11.22 -1.84 13.68
N PRO A 46 10.95 -1.87 12.38
CA PRO A 46 11.97 -1.70 11.35
C PRO A 46 12.25 -0.22 11.03
N MET A 47 11.37 0.71 11.47
CA MET A 47 11.48 2.15 11.23
C MET A 47 10.67 2.96 12.25
N VAL A 48 10.96 4.27 12.32
CA VAL A 48 10.24 5.28 13.10
C VAL A 48 10.11 6.56 12.26
N GLY A 49 9.17 7.42 12.57
CA GLY A 49 8.93 8.71 11.91
C GLY A 49 7.47 9.10 11.87
N ALA A 50 7.14 10.21 11.23
CA ALA A 50 5.82 10.85 11.26
C ALA A 50 4.65 9.89 10.96
N PHE A 51 4.73 9.13 9.87
CA PHE A 51 3.72 8.12 9.53
C PHE A 51 3.62 6.98 10.54
N VAL A 52 4.76 6.57 11.13
CA VAL A 52 4.78 5.47 12.10
C VAL A 52 4.20 5.91 13.42
N GLU A 53 4.54 7.10 13.89
CA GLU A 53 4.04 7.65 15.14
C GLU A 53 2.51 7.87 15.09
N LEU A 54 2.02 8.39 13.97
CA LEU A 54 0.58 8.54 13.76
C LEU A 54 -0.13 7.17 13.69
N ARG A 55 0.50 6.17 13.07
CA ARG A 55 -0.01 4.79 13.04
C ARG A 55 -0.04 4.17 14.44
N ASP A 56 0.98 4.42 15.26
CA ASP A 56 1.00 3.97 16.66
C ASP A 56 -0.12 4.60 17.50
N ALA A 57 -0.38 5.89 17.28
CA ALA A 57 -1.47 6.59 17.94
C ALA A 57 -2.83 6.00 17.52
N ALA A 58 -3.01 5.71 16.23
CA ALA A 58 -4.21 5.05 15.72
C ALA A 58 -4.35 3.63 16.29
N GLU A 59 -3.26 2.82 16.32
CA GLU A 59 -3.24 1.47 16.93
C GLU A 59 -3.61 1.52 18.41
N ALA A 60 -3.12 2.51 19.17
CA ALA A 60 -3.46 2.70 20.57
C ALA A 60 -4.95 3.06 20.75
N ALA A 61 -5.49 3.94 19.91
CA ALA A 61 -6.91 4.28 19.92
C ALA A 61 -7.81 3.08 19.57
N VAL A 62 -7.42 2.31 18.57
CA VAL A 62 -8.10 1.06 18.18
C VAL A 62 -8.04 0.02 19.29
N ARG A 63 -6.89 -0.14 19.95
CA ARG A 63 -6.77 -1.01 21.14
C ARG A 63 -7.75 -0.59 22.24
N ASP A 64 -7.85 0.72 22.54
CA ASP A 64 -8.80 1.22 23.53
C ASP A 64 -10.22 0.84 23.15
N ILE A 65 -10.62 1.02 21.89
CA ILE A 65 -11.92 0.60 21.38
C ILE A 65 -12.15 -0.89 21.59
N ILE A 66 -11.25 -1.75 21.12
CA ILE A 66 -11.36 -3.21 21.20
C ILE A 66 -11.46 -3.71 22.65
N THR A 67 -10.66 -3.13 23.56
CA THR A 67 -10.57 -3.61 24.94
C THR A 67 -11.64 -3.04 25.87
N THR A 68 -12.32 -1.95 25.44
CA THR A 68 -13.41 -1.33 26.21
C THR A 68 -14.80 -1.67 25.69
N VAL A 69 -14.89 -2.38 24.56
CA VAL A 69 -16.19 -2.82 24.04
C VAL A 69 -16.83 -3.82 25.01
N GLU A 70 -18.04 -3.49 25.48
CA GLU A 70 -18.81 -4.44 26.29
C GLU A 70 -19.33 -5.56 25.39
N PRO A 71 -19.16 -6.85 25.76
CA PRO A 71 -19.69 -7.95 24.99
C PRO A 71 -21.21 -7.78 24.79
N GLY A 72 -21.62 -7.66 23.53
CA GLY A 72 -23.02 -7.48 23.18
C GLY A 72 -23.81 -8.81 23.16
N ALA A 73 -25.02 -8.76 22.62
CA ALA A 73 -25.79 -9.97 22.37
C ALA A 73 -25.06 -10.91 21.37
N PRO A 74 -25.30 -12.23 21.43
CA PRO A 74 -24.74 -13.16 20.46
C PRO A 74 -25.01 -12.74 19.01
N GLY A 75 -23.96 -12.71 18.18
CA GLY A 75 -24.01 -12.27 16.79
C GLY A 75 -23.88 -10.75 16.57
N SER A 76 -23.84 -9.95 17.65
CA SER A 76 -23.60 -8.51 17.53
C SER A 76 -22.15 -8.19 17.11
N GLU A 77 -21.93 -7.02 16.49
CA GLU A 77 -20.61 -6.52 16.15
C GLU A 77 -19.67 -6.48 17.37
N ALA A 78 -20.19 -6.01 18.51
CA ALA A 78 -19.44 -5.95 19.77
C ALA A 78 -18.98 -7.33 20.27
N GLN A 79 -19.86 -8.36 20.18
CA GLN A 79 -19.48 -9.74 20.53
C GLN A 79 -18.39 -10.26 19.59
N LYS A 80 -18.50 -10.01 18.27
CA LYS A 80 -17.52 -10.47 17.29
C LYS A 80 -16.12 -9.89 17.56
N ILE A 81 -16.02 -8.59 17.87
CA ILE A 81 -14.75 -7.95 18.25
C ILE A 81 -14.17 -8.60 19.51
N ALA A 82 -14.99 -8.71 20.58
CA ALA A 82 -14.52 -9.22 21.86
C ALA A 82 -14.04 -10.68 21.75
N ASP A 83 -14.80 -11.54 21.08
CA ASP A 83 -14.49 -12.98 20.97
C ASP A 83 -13.30 -13.24 20.03
N LEU A 84 -13.16 -12.49 18.94
CA LEU A 84 -12.00 -12.61 18.05
C LEU A 84 -10.71 -12.21 18.76
N TYR A 85 -10.72 -11.05 19.42
CA TYR A 85 -9.57 -10.57 20.19
C TYR A 85 -9.22 -11.52 21.34
N ALA A 86 -10.22 -11.94 22.12
CA ALA A 86 -10.01 -12.89 23.23
C ALA A 86 -9.45 -14.22 22.74
N SER A 87 -9.93 -14.76 21.60
CA SER A 87 -9.41 -15.99 21.00
C SER A 87 -7.92 -15.88 20.63
N PHE A 88 -7.48 -14.69 20.16
CA PHE A 88 -6.07 -14.45 19.88
C PHE A 88 -5.26 -14.26 21.15
N MET A 89 -5.80 -13.57 22.17
CA MET A 89 -5.09 -13.27 23.43
C MET A 89 -4.96 -14.47 24.36
N ASP A 90 -5.72 -15.54 24.16
CA ASP A 90 -5.62 -16.79 24.92
C ASP A 90 -4.34 -17.57 24.53
N ALA A 91 -3.20 -17.06 25.03
CA ALA A 91 -1.89 -17.65 24.74
C ALA A 91 -1.78 -19.10 25.19
N ASP A 92 -2.38 -19.44 26.34
CA ASP A 92 -2.28 -20.78 26.93
C ASP A 92 -3.01 -21.81 26.03
N ALA A 93 -4.20 -21.47 25.53
CA ALA A 93 -4.93 -22.33 24.60
C ALA A 93 -4.18 -22.50 23.27
N VAL A 94 -3.60 -21.44 22.72
CA VAL A 94 -2.81 -21.47 21.48
C VAL A 94 -1.54 -22.30 21.65
N GLU A 95 -0.81 -22.16 22.76
CA GLU A 95 0.36 -22.99 23.05
C GLU A 95 -0.01 -24.46 23.22
N ALA A 96 -1.09 -24.76 23.95
CA ALA A 96 -1.56 -26.12 24.16
C ALA A 96 -1.99 -26.81 22.85
N ALA A 97 -2.54 -26.07 21.89
CA ALA A 97 -2.92 -26.60 20.59
C ALA A 97 -1.69 -26.97 19.72
N GLY A 98 -0.58 -26.26 19.87
CA GLY A 98 0.67 -26.53 19.16
C GLY A 98 0.49 -26.58 17.64
N ALA A 99 0.92 -27.70 17.02
CA ALA A 99 0.73 -27.98 15.59
C ALA A 99 -0.57 -28.71 15.27
N THR A 100 -1.37 -29.10 16.27
CA THR A 100 -2.58 -29.91 16.08
C THR A 100 -3.56 -29.33 15.05
N PRO A 101 -3.78 -28.01 14.99
CA PRO A 101 -4.70 -27.44 14.00
C PRO A 101 -4.26 -27.61 12.55
N LEU A 102 -3.00 -27.92 12.29
CA LEU A 102 -2.47 -28.20 10.94
C LEU A 102 -2.68 -29.65 10.51
N ALA A 103 -2.99 -30.57 11.43
CA ALA A 103 -2.94 -32.02 11.17
C ALA A 103 -3.90 -32.46 10.04
N GLU A 104 -5.17 -32.03 10.09
CA GLU A 104 -6.17 -32.38 9.07
C GLU A 104 -5.84 -31.75 7.70
N PRO A 105 -5.56 -30.43 7.59
CA PRO A 105 -5.18 -29.82 6.31
C PRO A 105 -3.92 -30.43 5.70
N LEU A 106 -2.90 -30.74 6.51
CA LEU A 106 -1.66 -31.40 6.03
C LEU A 106 -1.94 -32.82 5.56
N ALA A 107 -2.81 -33.58 6.22
CA ALA A 107 -3.23 -34.89 5.80
C ALA A 107 -3.99 -34.83 4.45
N ALA A 108 -4.80 -33.80 4.24
CA ALA A 108 -5.49 -33.57 2.96
C ALA A 108 -4.48 -33.28 1.82
N ILE A 109 -3.43 -32.49 2.06
CA ILE A 109 -2.35 -32.24 1.11
C ILE A 109 -1.59 -33.55 0.78
N ALA A 110 -1.28 -34.36 1.79
CA ALA A 110 -0.57 -35.61 1.61
C ALA A 110 -1.37 -36.65 0.80
N ALA A 111 -2.70 -36.60 0.88
CA ALA A 111 -3.61 -37.49 0.17
C ALA A 111 -3.82 -37.13 -1.31
N VAL A 112 -3.41 -35.96 -1.76
CA VAL A 112 -3.54 -35.51 -3.16
C VAL A 112 -2.80 -36.49 -4.07
N GLY A 113 -3.47 -37.06 -5.06
CA GLY A 113 -2.94 -38.05 -5.98
C GLY A 113 -2.68 -37.55 -7.38
N THR A 114 -3.25 -36.41 -7.78
CA THR A 114 -3.17 -35.84 -9.12
C THR A 114 -2.99 -34.31 -9.08
N VAL A 115 -2.53 -33.73 -10.19
CA VAL A 115 -2.43 -32.27 -10.35
C VAL A 115 -3.80 -31.60 -10.24
N ASP A 116 -4.85 -32.21 -10.78
CA ASP A 116 -6.21 -31.68 -10.71
C ASP A 116 -6.70 -31.58 -9.26
N GLU A 117 -6.51 -32.64 -8.47
CA GLU A 117 -6.83 -32.63 -7.03
C GLU A 117 -6.03 -31.57 -6.26
N LEU A 118 -4.74 -31.39 -6.61
CA LEU A 118 -3.88 -30.36 -6.02
C LEU A 118 -4.45 -28.97 -6.27
N VAL A 119 -4.75 -28.65 -7.52
CA VAL A 119 -5.22 -27.31 -7.92
C VAL A 119 -6.57 -27.00 -7.28
N GLY A 120 -7.47 -27.97 -7.18
CA GLY A 120 -8.71 -27.83 -6.43
C GLY A 120 -8.50 -27.63 -4.92
N LEU A 121 -7.50 -28.29 -4.34
CA LEU A 121 -7.11 -28.07 -2.94
C LEU A 121 -6.55 -26.67 -2.73
N VAL A 122 -5.66 -26.21 -3.63
CA VAL A 122 -5.12 -24.85 -3.60
C VAL A 122 -6.24 -23.80 -3.67
N GLY A 123 -7.25 -24.00 -4.52
CA GLY A 123 -8.45 -23.13 -4.57
C GLY A 123 -9.17 -23.06 -3.22
N ARG A 124 -9.40 -24.20 -2.55
CA ARG A 124 -9.99 -24.23 -1.20
C ARG A 124 -9.11 -23.53 -0.16
N HIS A 125 -7.81 -23.72 -0.23
CA HIS A 125 -6.85 -23.06 0.66
C HIS A 125 -6.84 -21.54 0.44
N THR A 126 -6.85 -21.07 -0.81
CA THR A 126 -6.96 -19.65 -1.15
C THR A 126 -8.23 -19.04 -0.56
N ARG A 127 -9.38 -19.73 -0.67
CA ARG A 127 -10.64 -19.32 -0.05
C ARG A 127 -10.54 -19.11 1.46
N GLN A 128 -9.69 -19.87 2.13
CA GLN A 128 -9.47 -19.81 3.58
C GLN A 128 -8.31 -18.90 3.98
N GLY A 129 -7.69 -18.15 3.06
CA GLY A 129 -6.58 -17.25 3.33
C GLY A 129 -5.22 -17.91 3.41
N VAL A 130 -5.04 -19.08 2.82
CA VAL A 130 -3.73 -19.65 2.57
C VAL A 130 -3.22 -19.10 1.25
N ARG A 131 -1.96 -18.67 1.22
CA ARG A 131 -1.32 -18.16 0.00
C ARG A 131 -1.48 -19.14 -1.16
N GLY A 132 -2.09 -18.67 -2.24
CA GLY A 132 -2.34 -19.42 -3.45
C GLY A 132 -1.25 -19.31 -4.50
N LEU A 133 -1.48 -19.98 -5.64
CA LEU A 133 -0.64 -19.89 -6.82
C LEU A 133 -1.01 -18.67 -7.69
N PHE A 134 -2.23 -18.19 -7.56
CA PHE A 134 -2.78 -17.05 -8.31
C PHE A 134 -3.33 -16.02 -7.33
N ASP A 135 -3.16 -14.74 -7.66
CA ASP A 135 -3.87 -13.65 -7.03
C ASP A 135 -5.22 -13.46 -7.72
N ILE A 136 -6.23 -13.04 -6.96
CA ILE A 136 -7.59 -12.83 -7.43
C ILE A 136 -8.18 -11.58 -6.79
N GLU A 137 -8.83 -10.77 -7.61
CA GLU A 137 -9.54 -9.58 -7.16
C GLU A 137 -10.78 -9.33 -8.04
N ALA A 138 -11.85 -8.81 -7.44
CA ALA A 138 -12.98 -8.25 -8.18
C ALA A 138 -12.85 -6.72 -8.22
N GLU A 139 -12.57 -6.19 -9.40
CA GLU A 139 -12.32 -4.77 -9.59
C GLU A 139 -13.09 -4.22 -10.81
N SER A 140 -13.16 -2.90 -10.93
CA SER A 140 -13.75 -2.21 -12.07
C SER A 140 -13.11 -2.68 -13.38
N ASP A 141 -13.93 -3.00 -14.39
CA ASP A 141 -13.44 -3.35 -15.71
C ASP A 141 -12.89 -2.11 -16.42
N PRO A 142 -11.59 -2.03 -16.74
CA PRO A 142 -11.01 -0.88 -17.45
C PRO A 142 -11.64 -0.57 -18.80
N GLY A 143 -12.25 -1.54 -19.45
CA GLY A 143 -12.97 -1.35 -20.69
C GLY A 143 -14.44 -0.93 -20.50
N ASN A 144 -15.01 -1.22 -19.31
CA ASN A 144 -16.37 -0.88 -18.94
C ASN A 144 -16.49 -0.58 -17.43
N PRO A 145 -16.10 0.62 -16.98
CA PRO A 145 -15.97 0.95 -15.56
C PRO A 145 -17.30 1.03 -14.79
N ASP A 146 -18.40 0.60 -15.38
CA ASP A 146 -19.69 0.52 -14.70
C ASP A 146 -19.97 -0.87 -14.11
N ARG A 147 -19.06 -1.85 -14.27
CA ARG A 147 -19.20 -3.21 -13.74
C ARG A 147 -17.92 -3.71 -13.08
N TYR A 148 -18.07 -4.66 -12.19
CA TYR A 148 -16.95 -5.45 -11.67
C TYR A 148 -16.63 -6.64 -12.60
N VAL A 149 -15.34 -6.94 -12.74
CA VAL A 149 -14.83 -8.13 -13.42
C VAL A 149 -13.79 -8.81 -12.52
N MET A 150 -13.58 -10.11 -12.71
CA MET A 150 -12.53 -10.84 -12.01
C MET A 150 -11.18 -10.56 -12.67
N PHE A 151 -10.22 -10.14 -11.87
CA PHE A 151 -8.79 -10.11 -12.23
C PHE A 151 -8.11 -11.35 -11.68
N VAL A 152 -7.22 -11.95 -12.49
CA VAL A 152 -6.34 -13.02 -12.04
C VAL A 152 -4.90 -12.67 -12.39
N GLY A 153 -4.00 -12.91 -11.44
CA GLY A 153 -2.60 -12.49 -11.53
C GLY A 153 -1.61 -13.55 -11.05
N GLN A 154 -0.34 -13.25 -11.29
CA GLN A 154 0.78 -14.06 -10.84
C GLN A 154 0.89 -14.08 -9.32
N GLY A 155 1.22 -15.26 -8.75
CA GLY A 155 1.39 -15.47 -7.32
C GLY A 155 2.34 -16.65 -7.04
N GLY A 156 2.25 -17.22 -5.84
CA GLY A 156 2.94 -18.48 -5.51
C GLY A 156 4.33 -18.36 -4.90
N LEU A 157 4.84 -17.13 -4.66
CA LEU A 157 6.17 -16.89 -4.11
C LEU A 157 6.13 -16.64 -2.60
N GLY A 158 7.16 -17.10 -1.89
CA GLY A 158 7.35 -16.86 -0.46
C GLY A 158 8.30 -15.69 -0.15
N LEU A 159 9.18 -15.32 -1.07
CA LEU A 159 10.02 -14.13 -1.02
C LEU A 159 9.30 -12.94 -1.67
N PRO A 160 9.70 -11.69 -1.37
CA PRO A 160 8.96 -10.48 -1.74
C PRO A 160 8.79 -10.25 -3.24
N ASP A 161 9.76 -10.65 -4.07
CA ASP A 161 9.78 -10.41 -5.51
C ASP A 161 10.55 -11.52 -6.25
N GLU A 162 10.31 -11.68 -7.55
CA GLU A 162 10.99 -12.67 -8.40
C GLU A 162 12.52 -12.48 -8.41
N GLU A 163 12.99 -11.24 -8.31
CA GLU A 163 14.41 -10.92 -8.27
C GLU A 163 15.16 -11.60 -7.12
N TYR A 164 14.48 -11.84 -5.98
CA TYR A 164 15.07 -12.54 -4.84
C TYR A 164 15.49 -13.97 -5.17
N TYR A 165 14.85 -14.62 -6.16
CA TYR A 165 15.16 -15.97 -6.57
C TYR A 165 16.33 -16.06 -7.57
N ARG A 166 16.61 -15.00 -8.36
CA ARG A 166 17.58 -15.04 -9.44
C ARG A 166 18.83 -14.19 -9.24
N LEU A 167 18.73 -13.03 -8.55
CA LEU A 167 19.87 -12.13 -8.45
C LEU A 167 20.90 -12.61 -7.42
N PRO A 168 22.21 -12.53 -7.73
CA PRO A 168 23.28 -12.91 -6.79
C PRO A 168 23.25 -12.12 -5.47
N ALA A 169 22.81 -10.86 -5.50
CA ALA A 169 22.70 -10.00 -4.33
C ALA A 169 21.83 -10.59 -3.21
N TYR A 170 20.86 -11.45 -3.53
CA TYR A 170 19.95 -12.07 -2.57
C TYR A 170 20.32 -13.53 -2.21
N ALA A 171 21.54 -13.99 -2.51
CA ALA A 171 21.95 -15.37 -2.23
C ALA A 171 21.87 -15.76 -0.74
N ASP A 172 22.27 -14.85 0.15
CA ASP A 172 22.20 -15.07 1.61
C ASP A 172 20.76 -15.10 2.10
N ILE A 173 19.89 -14.26 1.53
CA ILE A 173 18.45 -14.26 1.85
C ILE A 173 17.80 -15.58 1.40
N ARG A 174 18.13 -16.10 0.20
CA ARG A 174 17.64 -17.43 -0.24
C ARG A 174 18.09 -18.55 0.70
N THR A 175 19.34 -18.49 1.17
CA THR A 175 19.86 -19.47 2.14
C THR A 175 19.10 -19.39 3.47
N ALA A 176 18.87 -18.20 3.99
CA ALA A 176 18.08 -17.97 5.20
C ALA A 176 16.61 -18.41 5.00
N TYR A 177 16.02 -18.10 3.84
CA TYR A 177 14.67 -18.51 3.48
C TYR A 177 14.51 -20.04 3.48
N ARG A 178 15.42 -20.75 2.81
CA ARG A 178 15.45 -22.22 2.82
C ARG A 178 15.49 -22.78 4.23
N THR A 179 16.34 -22.21 5.10
CA THR A 179 16.45 -22.60 6.51
C THR A 179 15.14 -22.37 7.26
N HIS A 180 14.49 -21.23 7.00
CA HIS A 180 13.18 -20.89 7.58
C HIS A 180 12.09 -21.87 7.13
N VAL A 181 12.04 -22.23 5.85
CA VAL A 181 11.10 -23.24 5.32
C VAL A 181 11.31 -24.59 6.04
N ALA A 182 12.56 -25.05 6.14
CA ALA A 182 12.90 -26.31 6.82
C ALA A 182 12.50 -26.28 8.31
N GLY A 183 12.83 -25.19 9.03
CA GLY A 183 12.47 -25.00 10.44
C GLY A 183 10.97 -25.04 10.66
N SER A 184 10.22 -24.33 9.84
CA SER A 184 8.75 -24.27 9.92
C SER A 184 8.09 -25.63 9.63
N LEU A 185 8.56 -26.36 8.60
CA LEU A 185 8.07 -27.70 8.28
C LEU A 185 8.44 -28.72 9.37
N ALA A 186 9.62 -28.61 9.97
CA ALA A 186 10.00 -29.45 11.11
C ALA A 186 9.09 -29.22 12.33
N LEU A 187 8.74 -27.97 12.65
CA LEU A 187 7.76 -27.62 13.67
C LEU A 187 6.37 -28.21 13.37
N ALA A 188 6.00 -28.30 12.08
CA ALA A 188 4.77 -28.92 11.63
C ALA A 188 4.80 -30.48 11.63
N GLY A 189 5.95 -31.08 12.00
CA GLY A 189 6.09 -32.53 12.18
C GLY A 189 6.68 -33.29 10.98
N PHE A 190 7.22 -32.61 9.97
CA PHE A 190 7.85 -33.26 8.84
C PHE A 190 9.26 -33.76 9.21
N SER A 191 9.51 -35.08 9.07
CA SER A 191 10.81 -35.69 9.38
C SER A 191 11.88 -35.45 8.31
N ASP A 192 11.46 -35.09 7.09
CA ASP A 192 12.29 -34.81 5.91
C ASP A 192 12.24 -33.33 5.50
N ALA A 193 12.02 -32.44 6.50
CA ALA A 193 11.82 -31.01 6.31
C ALA A 193 12.90 -30.32 5.46
N GLU A 194 14.16 -30.74 5.58
CA GLU A 194 15.28 -30.21 4.78
C GLU A 194 15.10 -30.52 3.28
N ALA A 195 14.75 -31.77 2.95
CA ALA A 195 14.53 -32.17 1.57
C ALA A 195 13.27 -31.48 0.98
N GLN A 196 12.23 -31.28 1.78
CA GLN A 196 11.04 -30.55 1.37
C GLN A 196 11.33 -29.05 1.16
N ALA A 197 12.17 -28.44 2.01
CA ALA A 197 12.59 -27.05 1.82
C ALA A 197 13.41 -26.86 0.53
N ASP A 198 14.26 -27.82 0.16
CA ASP A 198 14.96 -27.81 -1.14
C ASP A 198 13.96 -27.86 -2.30
N ALA A 199 12.97 -28.76 -2.23
CA ALA A 199 11.94 -28.90 -3.26
C ALA A 199 11.05 -27.64 -3.37
N VAL A 200 10.72 -26.98 -2.25
CA VAL A 200 9.98 -25.70 -2.23
C VAL A 200 10.79 -24.62 -2.91
N LEU A 201 12.05 -24.41 -2.53
CA LEU A 201 12.90 -23.36 -3.10
C LEU A 201 13.13 -23.57 -4.61
N GLU A 202 13.34 -24.82 -5.03
CA GLU A 202 13.50 -25.16 -6.46
C GLU A 202 12.21 -24.84 -7.23
N LEU A 203 11.05 -25.23 -6.70
CA LEU A 203 9.76 -24.98 -7.34
C LEU A 203 9.42 -23.48 -7.38
N GLU A 204 9.58 -22.75 -6.26
CA GLU A 204 9.35 -21.30 -6.22
C GLU A 204 10.33 -20.55 -7.16
N THR A 205 11.57 -21.02 -7.32
CA THR A 205 12.51 -20.47 -8.32
C THR A 205 11.98 -20.67 -9.75
N ALA A 206 11.39 -21.84 -10.05
CA ALA A 206 10.77 -22.08 -11.34
C ALA A 206 9.51 -21.22 -11.55
N ILE A 207 8.70 -21.03 -10.52
CA ILE A 207 7.51 -20.14 -10.55
C ILE A 207 7.97 -18.69 -10.75
N ALA A 208 8.99 -18.22 -10.03
CA ALA A 208 9.54 -16.87 -10.16
C ALA A 208 10.04 -16.58 -11.58
N ALA A 209 10.58 -17.57 -12.27
CA ALA A 209 10.99 -17.43 -13.66
C ALA A 209 9.83 -17.23 -14.65
N CYS A 210 8.58 -17.55 -14.24
CA CYS A 210 7.36 -17.27 -15.00
C CYS A 210 6.81 -15.88 -14.74
N HIS A 211 7.23 -15.20 -13.68
CA HIS A 211 6.72 -13.88 -13.30
C HIS A 211 7.16 -12.78 -14.26
N TRP A 212 6.32 -11.79 -14.43
CA TRP A 212 6.71 -10.48 -14.93
C TRP A 212 7.42 -9.70 -13.83
N ASP A 213 8.39 -8.87 -14.22
CA ASP A 213 9.07 -7.97 -13.30
C ASP A 213 8.15 -6.83 -12.83
N LYS A 214 8.53 -6.21 -11.72
CA LYS A 214 7.76 -5.16 -11.03
C LYS A 214 7.55 -3.88 -11.86
N VAL A 215 8.42 -3.55 -12.82
CA VAL A 215 8.24 -2.40 -13.71
C VAL A 215 7.16 -2.71 -14.74
N ARG A 216 7.22 -3.92 -15.32
CA ARG A 216 6.22 -4.36 -16.30
C ARG A 216 4.82 -4.50 -15.69
N THR A 217 4.71 -4.94 -14.44
CA THR A 217 3.41 -5.08 -13.74
C THR A 217 2.77 -3.75 -13.35
N ARG A 218 3.47 -2.62 -13.52
CA ARG A 218 2.88 -1.28 -13.40
C ARG A 218 2.10 -0.85 -14.64
N ASP A 219 2.40 -1.39 -15.82
CA ASP A 219 1.74 -1.00 -17.07
C ASP A 219 0.30 -1.54 -17.12
N LEU A 220 -0.69 -0.69 -16.79
CA LEU A 220 -2.11 -1.03 -16.81
C LEU A 220 -2.60 -1.53 -18.17
N ARG A 221 -2.00 -1.06 -19.29
CA ARG A 221 -2.37 -1.49 -20.65
C ARG A 221 -1.87 -2.89 -20.92
N ALA A 222 -0.63 -3.21 -20.48
CA ALA A 222 -0.07 -4.55 -20.61
C ALA A 222 -0.83 -5.56 -19.73
N MET A 223 -1.32 -5.11 -18.56
CA MET A 223 -2.05 -5.94 -17.61
C MET A 223 -3.54 -6.12 -17.95
N TYR A 224 -4.12 -5.30 -18.81
CA TYR A 224 -5.53 -5.43 -19.19
C TYR A 224 -5.71 -6.39 -20.37
N ASN A 225 -5.93 -7.65 -20.07
CA ASN A 225 -6.21 -8.71 -21.06
C ASN A 225 -7.55 -9.37 -20.73
N LEU A 226 -8.65 -8.68 -21.05
CA LEU A 226 -10.00 -9.21 -20.87
C LEU A 226 -10.26 -10.31 -21.90
N MET A 227 -10.68 -11.48 -21.42
CA MET A 227 -11.02 -12.61 -22.29
C MET A 227 -12.09 -13.51 -21.67
N PRO A 228 -12.88 -14.22 -22.50
CA PRO A 228 -13.75 -15.29 -22.03
C PRO A 228 -12.95 -16.38 -21.31
N LEU A 229 -13.54 -17.00 -20.28
CA LEU A 229 -12.91 -18.10 -19.54
C LEU A 229 -12.42 -19.22 -20.47
N ALA A 230 -13.21 -19.60 -21.48
CA ALA A 230 -12.83 -20.65 -22.43
C ALA A 230 -11.57 -20.30 -23.25
N ASP A 231 -11.37 -19.02 -23.61
CA ASP A 231 -10.17 -18.57 -24.31
C ASP A 231 -8.95 -18.58 -23.37
N PHE A 232 -9.14 -18.20 -22.11
CA PHE A 232 -8.10 -18.30 -21.09
C PHE A 232 -7.66 -19.75 -20.88
N GLU A 233 -8.59 -20.70 -20.70
CA GLU A 233 -8.28 -22.11 -20.54
C GLU A 233 -7.55 -22.68 -21.79
N ALA A 234 -7.96 -22.26 -22.98
CA ALA A 234 -7.28 -22.63 -24.21
C ALA A 234 -5.85 -22.06 -24.31
N SER A 235 -5.58 -20.90 -23.68
CA SER A 235 -4.26 -20.25 -23.67
C SER A 235 -3.27 -20.89 -22.69
N ALA A 236 -3.76 -21.58 -21.66
CA ALA A 236 -2.96 -22.24 -20.64
C ALA A 236 -3.31 -23.75 -20.53
N PRO A 237 -3.09 -24.54 -21.60
CA PRO A 237 -3.43 -25.94 -21.63
C PRO A 237 -2.64 -26.72 -20.56
N GLY A 238 -3.36 -27.49 -19.75
CA GLY A 238 -2.77 -28.23 -18.62
C GLY A 238 -2.93 -27.54 -17.26
N LEU A 239 -3.45 -26.30 -17.23
CA LEU A 239 -3.90 -25.67 -16.00
C LEU A 239 -5.38 -26.03 -15.74
N PRO A 240 -5.72 -26.82 -14.70
CA PRO A 240 -7.11 -27.16 -14.40
C PRO A 240 -7.80 -25.99 -13.68
N PHE A 241 -8.01 -24.88 -14.38
CA PHE A 241 -8.48 -23.63 -13.79
C PHE A 241 -9.94 -23.72 -13.30
N ALA A 242 -10.81 -24.44 -14.03
CA ALA A 242 -12.19 -24.71 -13.58
C ALA A 242 -12.21 -25.43 -12.22
N THR A 243 -11.29 -26.39 -12.01
CA THR A 243 -11.14 -27.08 -10.71
C THR A 243 -10.69 -26.12 -9.60
N TRP A 244 -9.81 -25.17 -9.93
CA TRP A 244 -9.41 -24.12 -8.98
C TRP A 244 -10.58 -23.18 -8.63
N LEU A 245 -11.36 -22.72 -9.61
CA LEU A 245 -12.56 -21.91 -9.39
C LEU A 245 -13.57 -22.64 -8.49
N ALA A 246 -13.82 -23.92 -8.74
CA ALA A 246 -14.70 -24.73 -7.91
C ALA A 246 -14.17 -24.80 -6.45
N GLY A 247 -12.85 -24.90 -6.27
CA GLY A 247 -12.20 -24.82 -4.95
C GLY A 247 -12.42 -23.49 -4.24
N LEU A 248 -12.39 -22.37 -4.97
CA LEU A 248 -12.72 -21.04 -4.45
C LEU A 248 -14.20 -20.90 -4.07
N GLY A 249 -15.07 -21.81 -4.52
CA GLY A 249 -16.51 -21.71 -4.38
C GLY A 249 -17.18 -20.86 -5.45
N MET A 250 -16.55 -20.73 -6.61
CA MET A 250 -17.01 -19.97 -7.77
C MET A 250 -17.34 -20.91 -8.93
N SER A 251 -18.46 -20.66 -9.64
CA SER A 251 -18.78 -21.40 -10.85
C SER A 251 -18.14 -20.76 -12.09
N GLU A 252 -17.91 -21.56 -13.13
CA GLU A 252 -17.44 -21.08 -14.42
C GLU A 252 -18.37 -20.03 -15.03
N GLU A 253 -19.70 -20.18 -14.84
CA GLU A 253 -20.71 -19.22 -15.29
C GLU A 253 -20.53 -17.85 -14.59
N ALA A 254 -20.24 -17.85 -13.29
CA ALA A 254 -19.98 -16.63 -12.53
C ALA A 254 -18.67 -15.96 -12.94
N ALA A 255 -17.64 -16.73 -13.29
CA ALA A 255 -16.39 -16.23 -13.81
C ALA A 255 -16.55 -15.59 -15.21
N GLY A 256 -17.35 -16.22 -16.10
CA GLY A 256 -17.75 -15.74 -17.44
C GLY A 256 -16.62 -15.25 -18.33
N GLU A 257 -16.11 -14.07 -18.03
CA GLU A 257 -14.91 -13.42 -18.59
C GLU A 257 -14.06 -12.85 -17.45
N LEU A 258 -12.75 -12.75 -17.68
CA LEU A 258 -11.79 -12.31 -16.69
C LEU A 258 -10.67 -11.48 -17.31
N VAL A 259 -10.07 -10.62 -16.53
CA VAL A 259 -8.84 -9.90 -16.88
C VAL A 259 -7.64 -10.73 -16.42
N VAL A 260 -6.86 -11.21 -17.38
CA VAL A 260 -5.62 -11.94 -17.11
C VAL A 260 -4.48 -10.94 -17.09
N THR A 261 -3.96 -10.62 -15.90
CA THR A 261 -2.98 -9.53 -15.79
C THR A 261 -1.62 -9.89 -16.39
N GLN A 262 -1.17 -11.15 -16.28
CA GLN A 262 0.09 -11.62 -16.85
C GLN A 262 -0.14 -12.92 -17.65
N PRO A 263 -0.61 -12.85 -18.90
CA PRO A 263 -0.99 -14.04 -19.68
C PRO A 263 0.12 -15.09 -19.81
N SER A 264 1.39 -14.66 -20.02
CA SER A 264 2.50 -15.60 -20.16
C SER A 264 2.79 -16.38 -18.87
N PHE A 265 2.55 -15.77 -17.69
CA PHE A 265 2.69 -16.46 -16.41
C PHE A 265 1.82 -17.73 -16.35
N PHE A 266 0.56 -17.63 -16.74
CA PHE A 266 -0.37 -18.76 -16.70
C PHE A 266 0.02 -19.87 -17.68
N THR A 267 0.47 -19.51 -18.88
CA THR A 267 0.96 -20.46 -19.87
C THR A 267 2.23 -21.19 -19.36
N ASP A 268 3.16 -20.44 -18.78
CA ASP A 268 4.44 -20.97 -18.33
C ASP A 268 4.27 -21.83 -17.06
N VAL A 269 3.47 -21.37 -16.09
CA VAL A 269 3.20 -22.14 -14.85
C VAL A 269 2.40 -23.40 -15.11
N ALA A 270 1.51 -23.42 -16.11
CA ALA A 270 0.83 -24.65 -16.54
C ALA A 270 1.82 -25.75 -16.93
N GLY A 271 2.97 -25.37 -17.54
CA GLY A 271 4.07 -26.30 -17.85
C GLY A 271 4.80 -26.86 -16.62
N LEU A 272 4.64 -26.25 -15.45
CA LEU A 272 5.19 -26.74 -14.18
C LEU A 272 4.22 -27.68 -13.44
N LEU A 273 2.92 -27.65 -13.79
CA LEU A 273 1.87 -28.46 -13.16
C LEU A 273 1.82 -29.84 -13.82
N THR A 274 2.81 -30.69 -13.53
CA THR A 274 2.96 -32.02 -14.09
C THR A 274 2.99 -33.10 -12.99
N GLU A 275 2.53 -34.31 -13.31
CA GLU A 275 2.44 -35.41 -12.35
C GLU A 275 3.79 -35.82 -11.75
N ASP A 276 4.89 -35.70 -12.51
CA ASP A 276 6.24 -35.95 -12.00
C ASP A 276 6.72 -34.91 -10.99
N ARG A 277 6.18 -33.70 -11.02
CA ARG A 277 6.43 -32.64 -10.04
C ARG A 277 5.44 -32.62 -8.87
N LEU A 278 4.43 -33.47 -8.86
CA LEU A 278 3.41 -33.50 -7.80
C LEU A 278 3.99 -33.60 -6.38
N PRO A 279 5.09 -34.36 -6.12
CA PRO A 279 5.71 -34.35 -4.78
C PRO A 279 6.21 -32.95 -4.36
N ALA A 280 6.85 -32.18 -5.26
CA ALA A 280 7.30 -30.82 -4.98
C ALA A 280 6.13 -29.86 -4.74
N TRP A 281 5.07 -29.99 -5.52
CA TRP A 281 3.84 -29.21 -5.33
C TRP A 281 3.14 -29.50 -4.00
N ARG A 282 3.17 -30.75 -3.50
CA ARG A 282 2.67 -31.05 -2.15
C ARG A 282 3.51 -30.38 -1.09
N SER A 283 4.85 -30.37 -1.23
CA SER A 283 5.74 -29.66 -0.29
C SER A 283 5.47 -28.17 -0.31
N TRP A 284 5.27 -27.57 -1.49
CA TRP A 284 4.90 -26.16 -1.64
C TRP A 284 3.54 -25.85 -1.00
N ALA A 285 2.52 -26.68 -1.20
CA ALA A 285 1.19 -26.49 -0.60
C ALA A 285 1.26 -26.60 0.94
N ALA A 286 2.04 -27.56 1.45
CA ALA A 286 2.27 -27.71 2.89
C ALA A 286 3.00 -26.49 3.47
N TRP A 287 4.03 -26.01 2.79
CA TRP A 287 4.74 -24.78 3.14
C TRP A 287 3.80 -23.56 3.14
N SER A 288 3.01 -23.37 2.08
CA SER A 288 2.05 -22.27 1.97
C SER A 288 1.04 -22.27 3.13
N LEU A 289 0.53 -23.45 3.49
CA LEU A 289 -0.35 -23.61 4.64
C LEU A 289 0.34 -23.25 5.96
N VAL A 290 1.50 -23.85 6.24
CA VAL A 290 2.26 -23.61 7.49
C VAL A 290 2.62 -22.13 7.61
N SER A 291 3.18 -21.53 6.56
CA SER A 291 3.57 -20.12 6.53
C SER A 291 2.39 -19.19 6.80
N SER A 292 1.22 -19.42 6.15
CA SER A 292 0.03 -18.58 6.29
C SER A 292 -0.61 -18.71 7.69
N ARG A 293 -0.48 -19.85 8.34
CA ARG A 293 -1.05 -20.09 9.68
C ARG A 293 -0.10 -19.77 10.82
N SER A 294 1.22 -19.71 10.59
CA SER A 294 2.26 -19.45 11.61
C SER A 294 1.98 -18.27 12.53
N PRO A 295 1.41 -17.11 12.10
CA PRO A 295 1.10 -16.00 12.99
C PRO A 295 0.10 -16.32 14.11
N TYR A 296 -0.70 -17.37 13.93
CA TYR A 296 -1.83 -17.75 14.79
C TYR A 296 -1.60 -19.07 15.54
N LEU A 297 -0.42 -19.67 15.41
CA LEU A 297 -0.02 -20.91 16.06
C LEU A 297 0.82 -20.66 17.33
N ALA A 298 1.30 -21.75 17.95
CA ALA A 298 2.17 -21.70 19.11
C ALA A 298 3.41 -20.84 18.88
N SER A 299 3.99 -20.31 19.96
CA SER A 299 5.08 -19.34 19.94
C SER A 299 6.27 -19.77 19.09
N ALA A 300 6.58 -21.07 19.02
CA ALA A 300 7.65 -21.60 18.18
C ALA A 300 7.46 -21.25 16.68
N PHE A 301 6.25 -21.36 16.15
CA PHE A 301 5.94 -20.99 14.77
C PHE A 301 6.03 -19.49 14.55
N VAL A 302 5.50 -18.70 15.49
CA VAL A 302 5.55 -17.24 15.45
C VAL A 302 6.99 -16.74 15.45
N GLN A 303 7.85 -17.31 16.31
CA GLN A 303 9.26 -16.93 16.40
C GLN A 303 10.05 -17.35 15.17
N GLU A 304 9.81 -18.55 14.64
CA GLU A 304 10.44 -19.02 13.39
C GLU A 304 10.12 -18.09 12.22
N ARG A 305 8.83 -17.74 12.06
CA ARG A 305 8.39 -16.78 11.03
C ARG A 305 9.02 -15.41 11.24
N PHE A 306 9.02 -14.91 12.47
CA PHE A 306 9.59 -13.59 12.79
C PHE A 306 11.09 -13.55 12.54
N GLY A 307 11.83 -14.63 12.88
CA GLY A 307 13.27 -14.73 12.63
C GLY A 307 13.64 -14.50 11.17
N PHE A 308 12.80 -14.90 10.24
CA PHE A 308 13.03 -14.63 8.81
C PHE A 308 12.41 -13.30 8.35
N TYR A 309 11.08 -13.16 8.39
CA TYR A 309 10.40 -12.00 7.81
C TYR A 309 10.61 -10.70 8.61
N GLY A 310 10.76 -10.80 9.93
CA GLY A 310 11.05 -9.65 10.80
C GLY A 310 12.53 -9.34 10.88
N THR A 311 13.37 -10.33 11.22
CA THR A 311 14.79 -10.08 11.49
C THR A 311 15.61 -10.05 10.19
N VAL A 312 15.55 -11.08 9.35
CA VAL A 312 16.38 -11.15 8.14
C VAL A 312 15.96 -10.13 7.08
N LEU A 313 14.66 -10.02 6.80
CA LEU A 313 14.19 -9.13 5.73
C LEU A 313 14.04 -7.66 6.15
N SER A 314 13.67 -7.38 7.40
CA SER A 314 13.33 -6.02 7.84
C SER A 314 14.28 -5.48 8.92
N GLY A 315 15.24 -6.28 9.38
CA GLY A 315 16.21 -5.88 10.42
C GLY A 315 15.61 -5.69 11.81
N THR A 316 14.36 -6.11 12.06
CA THR A 316 13.67 -5.93 13.33
C THR A 316 14.15 -6.97 14.34
N PRO A 317 14.76 -6.58 15.49
CA PRO A 317 15.34 -7.55 16.42
C PRO A 317 14.32 -8.22 17.35
N VAL A 318 13.19 -7.56 17.65
CA VAL A 318 12.21 -8.01 18.64
C VAL A 318 10.81 -8.09 18.01
N LEU A 319 10.13 -9.21 18.26
CA LEU A 319 8.73 -9.37 17.83
C LEU A 319 7.82 -8.41 18.61
N LYS A 320 6.95 -7.70 17.90
CA LYS A 320 5.97 -6.82 18.53
C LYS A 320 5.04 -7.57 19.50
N GLU A 321 4.61 -6.90 20.54
CA GLU A 321 3.77 -7.43 21.61
C GLU A 321 2.53 -8.16 21.08
N ARG A 322 2.06 -9.18 21.82
CA ARG A 322 0.90 -9.98 21.39
C ARG A 322 -0.35 -9.15 21.18
N TRP A 323 -0.60 -8.17 22.05
CA TRP A 323 -1.80 -7.33 21.92
C TRP A 323 -1.83 -6.53 20.60
N LYS A 324 -0.68 -6.02 20.13
CA LYS A 324 -0.59 -5.31 18.84
C LYS A 324 -0.98 -6.23 17.68
N ARG A 325 -0.49 -7.48 17.70
CA ARG A 325 -0.86 -8.50 16.70
C ARG A 325 -2.33 -8.91 16.79
N GLY A 326 -2.92 -8.87 18.00
CA GLY A 326 -4.35 -9.08 18.21
C GLY A 326 -5.20 -7.93 17.65
N VAL A 327 -4.72 -6.70 17.79
CA VAL A 327 -5.32 -5.52 17.14
C VAL A 327 -5.28 -5.67 15.62
N ASP A 328 -4.13 -6.03 15.03
CA ASP A 328 -4.00 -6.26 13.58
C ASP A 328 -5.02 -7.31 13.08
N LEU A 329 -5.24 -8.40 13.84
CA LEU A 329 -6.22 -9.43 13.48
C LEU A 329 -7.65 -8.87 13.46
N VAL A 330 -8.04 -8.12 14.48
CA VAL A 330 -9.38 -7.52 14.55
C VAL A 330 -9.57 -6.48 13.46
N GLU A 331 -8.58 -5.65 13.19
CA GLU A 331 -8.56 -4.68 12.10
C GLU A 331 -8.75 -5.35 10.73
N GLY A 332 -8.01 -6.42 10.47
CA GLY A 332 -8.11 -7.16 9.21
C GLY A 332 -9.47 -7.84 9.01
N ALA A 333 -10.14 -8.26 10.11
CA ALA A 333 -11.40 -9.01 10.02
C ALA A 333 -12.67 -8.14 10.17
N LEU A 334 -12.60 -7.07 10.98
CA LEU A 334 -13.75 -6.26 11.43
C LEU A 334 -13.45 -4.75 11.40
N GLY A 335 -12.54 -4.33 10.54
CA GLY A 335 -11.98 -2.98 10.56
C GLY A 335 -13.02 -1.87 10.45
N GLU A 336 -14.07 -2.01 9.63
CA GLU A 336 -15.11 -0.97 9.55
C GLU A 336 -16.02 -0.92 10.79
N VAL A 337 -16.17 -2.04 11.52
CA VAL A 337 -16.88 -2.02 12.81
C VAL A 337 -16.13 -1.17 13.83
N VAL A 338 -14.81 -1.37 13.90
CA VAL A 338 -13.93 -0.54 14.74
C VAL A 338 -13.93 0.91 14.25
N GLY A 339 -13.90 1.10 12.92
CA GLY A 339 -13.91 2.42 12.27
C GLY A 339 -15.12 3.29 12.64
N LYS A 340 -16.30 2.71 12.82
CA LYS A 340 -17.49 3.44 13.30
C LYS A 340 -17.23 4.14 14.63
N VAL A 341 -16.65 3.42 15.58
CA VAL A 341 -16.36 3.94 16.92
C VAL A 341 -15.16 4.90 16.87
N TYR A 342 -14.16 4.60 16.01
CA TYR A 342 -12.98 5.45 15.85
C TYR A 342 -13.37 6.87 15.40
N VAL A 343 -14.18 7.01 14.36
CA VAL A 343 -14.57 8.34 13.86
C VAL A 343 -15.44 9.13 14.84
N GLU A 344 -16.31 8.44 15.59
CA GLU A 344 -17.10 9.10 16.65
C GLU A 344 -16.22 9.72 17.74
N ARG A 345 -15.05 9.14 18.01
CA ARG A 345 -14.14 9.59 19.08
C ARG A 345 -13.05 10.54 18.60
N HIS A 346 -12.57 10.37 17.36
CA HIS A 346 -11.31 10.94 16.90
C HIS A 346 -11.38 11.81 15.64
N PHE A 347 -12.58 12.03 15.05
CA PHE A 347 -12.72 12.86 13.86
C PHE A 347 -13.77 13.96 14.06
N SER A 348 -13.32 15.22 14.10
CA SER A 348 -14.21 16.36 14.37
C SER A 348 -14.93 16.84 13.10
N PRO A 349 -16.18 17.38 13.21
CA PRO A 349 -16.82 18.06 12.09
C PRO A 349 -16.03 19.27 11.57
N VAL A 350 -15.30 19.97 12.46
CA VAL A 350 -14.46 21.12 12.07
C VAL A 350 -13.31 20.70 11.17
N ALA A 351 -12.64 19.59 11.51
CA ALA A 351 -11.60 19.01 10.67
C ALA A 351 -12.15 18.68 9.27
N LYS A 352 -13.35 18.09 9.20
CA LYS A 352 -13.99 17.78 7.91
C LYS A 352 -14.23 19.03 7.07
N ASP A 353 -14.83 20.08 7.64
CA ASP A 353 -15.15 21.31 6.91
C ASP A 353 -13.88 22.03 6.39
N ARG A 354 -12.80 22.04 7.18
CA ARG A 354 -11.51 22.58 6.74
C ARG A 354 -10.89 21.74 5.63
N MET A 355 -10.99 20.43 5.72
CA MET A 355 -10.52 19.52 4.68
C MET A 355 -11.30 19.68 3.37
N ASP A 356 -12.62 19.80 3.41
CA ASP A 356 -13.44 20.05 2.23
C ASP A 356 -13.01 21.36 1.53
N THR A 357 -12.69 22.40 2.29
CA THR A 357 -12.19 23.69 1.77
C THR A 357 -10.81 23.51 1.12
N LEU A 358 -9.90 22.81 1.79
CA LEU A 358 -8.52 22.58 1.31
C LEU A 358 -8.53 21.78 0.00
N VAL A 359 -9.33 20.71 -0.08
CA VAL A 359 -9.50 19.90 -1.30
C VAL A 359 -10.08 20.75 -2.43
N ALA A 360 -11.07 21.59 -2.18
CA ALA A 360 -11.64 22.48 -3.20
C ALA A 360 -10.58 23.45 -3.77
N ASN A 361 -9.71 24.00 -2.92
CA ASN A 361 -8.61 24.87 -3.35
C ASN A 361 -7.56 24.12 -4.15
N LEU A 362 -7.25 22.87 -3.80
CA LEU A 362 -6.32 22.04 -4.58
C LEU A 362 -6.88 21.68 -5.97
N ILE A 363 -8.15 21.34 -6.07
CA ILE A 363 -8.81 21.09 -7.37
C ILE A 363 -8.79 22.36 -8.21
N GLU A 364 -9.07 23.52 -7.63
CA GLU A 364 -9.00 24.81 -8.34
C GLU A 364 -7.55 25.14 -8.76
N ALA A 365 -6.55 24.83 -7.94
CA ALA A 365 -5.14 24.99 -8.28
C ALA A 365 -4.75 24.11 -9.47
N TYR A 366 -5.13 22.81 -9.45
CA TYR A 366 -4.95 21.93 -10.60
C TYR A 366 -5.64 22.46 -11.87
N ARG A 367 -6.88 22.95 -11.73
CA ARG A 367 -7.62 23.53 -12.85
C ARG A 367 -6.85 24.69 -13.48
N ARG A 368 -6.31 25.62 -12.67
CA ARG A 368 -5.51 26.74 -13.15
C ARG A 368 -4.22 26.26 -13.79
N SER A 369 -3.48 25.41 -13.11
CA SER A 369 -2.22 24.87 -13.62
C SER A 369 -2.40 24.19 -14.97
N ILE A 370 -3.33 23.24 -15.11
CA ILE A 370 -3.60 22.54 -16.38
C ILE A 370 -3.98 23.53 -17.47
N SER A 371 -4.78 24.57 -17.16
CA SER A 371 -5.19 25.59 -18.15
C SER A 371 -4.00 26.38 -18.71
N ASP A 372 -2.97 26.61 -17.86
CA ASP A 372 -1.81 27.44 -18.19
C ASP A 372 -0.62 26.67 -18.78
N LEU A 373 -0.68 25.31 -18.82
CA LEU A 373 0.43 24.47 -19.32
C LEU A 373 0.79 24.83 -20.77
N ALA A 374 2.01 25.31 -20.99
CA ALA A 374 2.47 25.70 -22.31
C ALA A 374 2.79 24.51 -23.23
N TRP A 375 3.10 23.34 -22.67
CA TRP A 375 3.52 22.17 -23.43
C TRP A 375 2.34 21.29 -23.90
N MET A 376 1.14 21.51 -23.37
CA MET A 376 -0.05 20.71 -23.66
C MET A 376 -0.99 21.47 -24.62
N THR A 377 -1.54 20.77 -25.61
CA THR A 377 -2.51 21.33 -26.53
C THR A 377 -3.87 21.58 -25.86
N GLU A 378 -4.67 22.52 -26.42
CA GLU A 378 -6.00 22.83 -25.88
C GLU A 378 -6.94 21.61 -25.90
N GLU A 379 -6.75 20.68 -26.85
CA GLU A 379 -7.52 19.44 -26.90
C GLU A 379 -7.27 18.55 -25.68
N THR A 380 -6.01 18.31 -25.36
CA THR A 380 -5.63 17.50 -24.20
C THR A 380 -5.96 18.20 -22.88
N LYS A 381 -5.76 19.53 -22.79
CA LYS A 381 -6.20 20.33 -21.62
C LYS A 381 -7.69 20.17 -21.34
N ALA A 382 -8.54 20.27 -22.39
CA ALA A 382 -9.99 20.11 -22.21
C ALA A 382 -10.35 18.73 -21.64
N ARG A 383 -9.67 17.67 -22.07
CA ARG A 383 -9.87 16.31 -21.55
C ARG A 383 -9.34 16.13 -20.14
N ALA A 384 -8.18 16.72 -19.84
CA ALA A 384 -7.62 16.72 -18.47
C ALA A 384 -8.56 17.46 -17.50
N LEU A 385 -9.13 18.60 -17.91
CA LEU A 385 -10.09 19.35 -17.10
C LEU A 385 -11.43 18.62 -16.95
N ASP A 386 -11.89 17.88 -17.96
CA ASP A 386 -13.07 17.00 -17.84
C ASP A 386 -12.80 15.91 -16.82
N LYS A 387 -11.63 15.27 -16.87
CA LYS A 387 -11.22 14.26 -15.88
C LYS A 387 -11.16 14.83 -14.48
N LEU A 388 -10.51 15.98 -14.29
CA LEU A 388 -10.43 16.67 -13.00
C LEU A 388 -11.82 17.01 -12.44
N GLY A 389 -12.75 17.46 -13.31
CA GLY A 389 -14.13 17.78 -12.94
C GLY A 389 -14.98 16.57 -12.53
N LYS A 390 -14.51 15.35 -12.82
CA LYS A 390 -15.16 14.09 -12.47
C LYS A 390 -14.55 13.40 -11.27
N PHE A 391 -13.51 13.96 -10.67
CA PHE A 391 -12.92 13.40 -9.44
C PHE A 391 -13.97 13.27 -8.34
N ARG A 392 -14.03 12.12 -7.73
CA ARG A 392 -14.80 11.90 -6.49
C ARG A 392 -13.88 12.04 -5.29
N THR A 393 -14.32 12.79 -4.30
CA THR A 393 -13.58 13.01 -3.07
C THR A 393 -14.28 12.32 -1.90
N LYS A 394 -13.53 11.51 -1.16
CA LYS A 394 -13.99 10.80 0.03
C LYS A 394 -13.10 11.20 1.21
N ILE A 395 -13.67 11.84 2.23
CA ILE A 395 -12.93 12.42 3.35
C ILE A 395 -13.48 11.89 4.66
N GLY A 396 -12.60 11.32 5.48
CA GLY A 396 -12.86 10.89 6.84
C GLY A 396 -13.35 9.45 6.94
N PHE A 397 -14.57 9.16 6.50
CA PHE A 397 -15.20 7.85 6.67
C PHE A 397 -16.32 7.58 5.66
N PRO A 398 -16.68 6.29 5.43
CA PRO A 398 -17.74 5.92 4.48
C PRO A 398 -19.14 6.33 4.97
N THR A 399 -20.02 6.68 4.04
CA THR A 399 -21.44 6.96 4.32
C THR A 399 -22.26 5.70 4.56
N GLN A 400 -21.80 4.57 4.02
CA GLN A 400 -22.37 3.24 4.18
C GLN A 400 -21.31 2.30 4.75
N TRP A 401 -21.66 1.67 5.89
CA TRP A 401 -20.76 0.73 6.56
C TRP A 401 -21.01 -0.69 6.03
N ARG A 402 -19.95 -1.50 5.99
CA ARG A 402 -20.00 -2.90 5.61
C ARG A 402 -20.88 -3.69 6.58
N ASP A 403 -21.72 -4.57 6.02
CA ASP A 403 -22.55 -5.49 6.80
C ASP A 403 -21.77 -6.77 7.12
N TYR A 404 -21.49 -6.98 8.40
CA TYR A 404 -20.83 -8.17 8.93
C TYR A 404 -21.80 -9.18 9.52
N SER A 405 -23.11 -9.07 9.29
CA SER A 405 -24.12 -9.94 9.91
C SER A 405 -23.89 -11.42 9.64
N THR A 406 -23.40 -11.78 8.45
CA THR A 406 -23.14 -13.16 8.04
C THR A 406 -21.77 -13.70 8.48
N LEU A 407 -20.87 -12.86 8.97
CA LEU A 407 -19.58 -13.33 9.50
C LEU A 407 -19.80 -13.94 10.89
N GLU A 408 -19.49 -15.23 11.04
CA GLU A 408 -19.55 -15.92 12.32
C GLU A 408 -18.18 -15.88 13.00
N ILE A 409 -18.14 -15.44 14.27
CA ILE A 409 -16.97 -15.51 15.16
C ILE A 409 -17.32 -16.47 16.30
N VAL A 410 -16.54 -17.56 16.45
CA VAL A 410 -16.70 -18.59 17.46
C VAL A 410 -15.68 -18.40 18.58
N PRO A 411 -16.11 -18.22 19.83
CA PRO A 411 -15.19 -18.05 20.96
C PRO A 411 -14.17 -19.20 21.05
N GLY A 412 -12.88 -18.86 21.17
CA GLY A 412 -11.78 -19.81 21.32
C GLY A 412 -11.34 -20.56 20.04
N ASP A 413 -12.02 -20.37 18.91
CA ASP A 413 -11.65 -21.00 17.63
C ASP A 413 -10.83 -20.03 16.76
N LEU A 414 -9.59 -19.72 17.18
CA LEU A 414 -8.76 -18.72 16.53
C LEU A 414 -8.55 -18.98 15.04
N LEU A 415 -8.07 -20.17 14.65
CA LEU A 415 -7.79 -20.46 13.23
C LEU A 415 -9.07 -20.60 12.39
N GLY A 416 -10.13 -21.12 12.97
CA GLY A 416 -11.44 -21.14 12.31
C GLY A 416 -11.98 -19.73 12.09
N ASN A 417 -11.80 -18.82 13.05
CA ASN A 417 -12.19 -17.40 12.90
C ASN A 417 -11.39 -16.69 11.81
N VAL A 418 -10.08 -16.91 11.74
CA VAL A 418 -9.24 -16.39 10.66
C VAL A 418 -9.72 -16.89 9.30
N ALA A 419 -9.99 -18.18 9.17
CA ALA A 419 -10.48 -18.77 7.92
C ALA A 419 -11.86 -18.20 7.52
N ARG A 420 -12.82 -18.09 8.48
CA ARG A 420 -14.16 -17.53 8.24
C ARG A 420 -14.11 -16.06 7.86
N ALA A 421 -13.25 -15.26 8.50
CA ALA A 421 -13.10 -13.85 8.16
C ALA A 421 -12.54 -13.68 6.74
N THR A 422 -11.53 -14.45 6.35
CA THR A 422 -11.00 -14.41 4.98
C THR A 422 -12.02 -14.90 3.96
N GLU A 423 -12.72 -15.97 4.25
CA GLU A 423 -13.78 -16.50 3.38
C GLU A 423 -14.91 -15.48 3.20
N PHE A 424 -15.32 -14.79 4.27
CA PHE A 424 -16.32 -13.73 4.21
C PHE A 424 -15.91 -12.63 3.24
N GLU A 425 -14.67 -12.13 3.31
CA GLU A 425 -14.18 -11.08 2.42
C GLU A 425 -14.07 -11.57 0.96
N LEU A 426 -13.57 -12.78 0.75
CA LEU A 426 -13.47 -13.35 -0.60
C LEU A 426 -14.87 -13.55 -1.21
N GLN A 427 -15.83 -14.08 -0.47
CA GLN A 427 -17.19 -14.27 -0.98
C GLN A 427 -17.88 -12.95 -1.26
N ARG A 428 -17.63 -11.92 -0.45
CA ARG A 428 -18.10 -10.56 -0.70
C ARG A 428 -17.49 -10.00 -2.01
N SER A 429 -16.19 -10.22 -2.24
CA SER A 429 -15.51 -9.83 -3.47
C SER A 429 -16.07 -10.57 -4.70
N ILE A 430 -16.18 -11.88 -4.63
CA ILE A 430 -16.76 -12.71 -5.71
C ILE A 430 -18.18 -12.29 -6.05
N ALA A 431 -19.00 -11.99 -5.04
CA ALA A 431 -20.41 -11.59 -5.25
C ALA A 431 -20.57 -10.26 -6.03
N LYS A 432 -19.53 -9.47 -6.14
CA LYS A 432 -19.53 -8.22 -6.95
C LYS A 432 -19.39 -8.50 -8.45
N ILE A 433 -18.78 -9.62 -8.85
CA ILE A 433 -18.44 -9.88 -10.26
C ILE A 433 -19.72 -9.81 -11.11
N GLY A 434 -19.67 -8.98 -12.17
CA GLY A 434 -20.80 -8.70 -13.03
C GLY A 434 -21.82 -7.70 -12.48
N ALA A 435 -21.72 -7.31 -11.20
CA ALA A 435 -22.59 -6.27 -10.64
C ALA A 435 -22.13 -4.87 -11.03
N PRO A 436 -23.02 -3.84 -10.94
CA PRO A 436 -22.64 -2.45 -11.03
C PRO A 436 -21.63 -2.05 -9.93
N ILE A 437 -20.74 -1.11 -10.28
CA ILE A 437 -19.73 -0.61 -9.32
C ILE A 437 -20.41 0.09 -8.14
N ASP A 438 -20.05 -0.33 -6.95
CA ASP A 438 -20.37 0.39 -5.71
C ASP A 438 -19.39 1.56 -5.54
N ARG A 439 -19.86 2.75 -5.85
CA ARG A 439 -19.04 3.95 -5.77
C ARG A 439 -18.95 4.53 -4.35
N GLU A 440 -19.67 3.99 -3.40
CA GLU A 440 -19.57 4.38 -1.98
C GLU A 440 -18.59 3.51 -1.19
N GLU A 441 -18.16 2.37 -1.77
CA GLU A 441 -17.19 1.47 -1.15
C GLU A 441 -15.83 2.15 -0.91
N TRP A 442 -15.27 1.94 0.28
CA TRP A 442 -13.91 2.33 0.64
C TRP A 442 -12.98 1.12 0.64
N LEU A 443 -11.74 1.30 0.17
CA LEU A 443 -10.72 0.24 0.18
C LEU A 443 -9.83 0.30 1.44
N MET A 444 -9.92 1.40 2.20
CA MET A 444 -9.22 1.57 3.47
C MET A 444 -10.23 1.91 4.57
N THR A 445 -9.95 1.47 5.79
CA THR A 445 -10.76 1.81 6.97
C THR A 445 -10.46 3.24 7.44
N PRO A 446 -11.38 3.91 8.16
CA PRO A 446 -11.17 5.27 8.66
C PRO A 446 -9.94 5.45 9.57
N GLN A 447 -9.54 4.40 10.28
CA GLN A 447 -8.36 4.39 11.16
C GLN A 447 -7.05 4.05 10.45
N THR A 448 -7.06 3.89 9.13
CA THR A 448 -5.86 3.69 8.31
C THR A 448 -5.11 5.01 8.14
N VAL A 449 -3.83 5.06 8.51
CA VAL A 449 -2.94 6.21 8.26
C VAL A 449 -2.35 6.08 6.87
N ASN A 450 -3.13 6.44 5.89
CA ASN A 450 -2.78 6.49 4.47
C ASN A 450 -3.85 7.25 3.67
N ALA A 451 -3.63 7.39 2.35
CA ALA A 451 -4.57 7.90 1.37
C ALA A 451 -4.43 7.09 0.07
N TYR A 452 -5.34 7.26 -0.88
CA TYR A 452 -5.19 6.65 -2.20
C TYR A 452 -5.97 7.37 -3.28
N TYR A 453 -5.46 7.31 -4.51
CA TYR A 453 -6.20 7.53 -5.74
C TYR A 453 -6.55 6.20 -6.41
N HIS A 454 -7.77 6.08 -6.93
CA HIS A 454 -8.23 4.89 -7.67
C HIS A 454 -8.51 5.24 -9.13
N PRO A 455 -7.67 4.81 -10.11
CA PRO A 455 -7.77 5.24 -11.51
C PRO A 455 -9.04 4.78 -12.20
N LEU A 456 -9.56 3.58 -11.90
CA LEU A 456 -10.76 3.02 -12.54
C LEU A 456 -12.07 3.59 -11.96
N ARG A 457 -12.00 4.26 -10.80
CA ARG A 457 -13.14 4.93 -10.17
C ARG A 457 -13.03 6.45 -10.22
N ASN A 458 -11.87 6.96 -10.62
CA ASN A 458 -11.47 8.37 -10.62
C ASN A 458 -11.79 9.04 -9.27
N GLU A 459 -11.34 8.42 -8.18
CA GLU A 459 -11.62 8.86 -6.81
C GLU A 459 -10.36 8.99 -5.97
N ILE A 460 -10.38 9.97 -5.06
CA ILE A 460 -9.35 10.19 -4.03
C ILE A 460 -9.98 10.00 -2.65
N VAL A 461 -9.28 9.29 -1.76
CA VAL A 461 -9.80 8.87 -0.46
C VAL A 461 -8.81 9.19 0.64
N PHE A 462 -9.29 9.90 1.68
CA PHE A 462 -8.51 10.32 2.84
C PHE A 462 -9.17 9.83 4.12
N PRO A 463 -8.74 8.69 4.68
CA PRO A 463 -9.22 8.18 5.96
C PRO A 463 -9.01 9.17 7.12
N ALA A 464 -9.87 9.13 8.13
CA ALA A 464 -9.83 10.05 9.26
C ALA A 464 -8.47 10.07 10.00
N ALA A 465 -7.79 8.92 10.05
CA ALA A 465 -6.57 8.79 10.82
C ALA A 465 -5.37 9.56 10.25
N ILE A 466 -5.29 9.80 8.92
CA ILE A 466 -4.22 10.63 8.35
C ILE A 466 -4.49 12.13 8.55
N LEU A 467 -5.73 12.52 8.84
CA LEU A 467 -6.17 13.90 9.00
C LEU A 467 -5.88 14.41 10.42
N GLN A 468 -4.65 14.19 10.89
CA GLN A 468 -4.16 14.57 12.22
C GLN A 468 -2.69 15.04 12.15
N PRO A 469 -2.17 15.73 13.18
CA PRO A 469 -0.76 16.12 13.22
C PRO A 469 0.19 14.92 13.04
N PRO A 470 1.30 15.09 12.30
CA PRO A 470 1.81 16.35 11.73
C PRO A 470 1.25 16.67 10.33
N PHE A 471 0.39 15.84 9.74
CA PHE A 471 -0.13 16.04 8.39
C PHE A 471 -1.19 17.15 8.34
N PHE A 472 -2.11 17.14 9.27
CA PHE A 472 -3.18 18.13 9.39
C PHE A 472 -3.41 18.53 10.84
N ASN A 473 -3.54 19.82 11.09
CA ASN A 473 -3.91 20.36 12.40
C ASN A 473 -5.00 21.42 12.22
N GLU A 474 -6.20 21.16 12.76
CA GLU A 474 -7.33 22.10 12.66
C GLU A 474 -7.09 23.45 13.37
N HIS A 475 -6.02 23.57 14.17
CA HIS A 475 -5.62 24.79 14.88
C HIS A 475 -4.37 25.44 14.31
N ALA A 476 -3.69 24.82 13.32
CA ALA A 476 -2.51 25.38 12.68
C ALA A 476 -2.86 26.41 11.60
N ASP A 477 -1.85 27.20 11.20
CA ASP A 477 -1.98 28.09 10.06
C ASP A 477 -2.06 27.31 8.72
N ASP A 478 -2.64 27.94 7.71
CA ASP A 478 -2.88 27.30 6.43
C ASP A 478 -1.56 26.87 5.73
N ALA A 479 -0.48 27.64 5.84
CA ALA A 479 0.78 27.30 5.17
C ALA A 479 1.30 25.90 5.61
N VAL A 480 1.23 25.60 6.91
CA VAL A 480 1.62 24.30 7.44
C VAL A 480 0.69 23.19 6.95
N ASN A 481 -0.64 23.41 6.96
CA ASN A 481 -1.60 22.42 6.49
C ASN A 481 -1.47 22.17 4.96
N TYR A 482 -1.18 23.22 4.15
CA TYR A 482 -0.94 23.04 2.72
C TYR A 482 0.39 22.35 2.45
N GLY A 483 1.45 22.60 3.23
CA GLY A 483 2.74 21.92 3.10
C GLY A 483 2.71 20.46 3.57
N GLY A 484 1.84 20.15 4.54
CA GLY A 484 1.58 18.80 5.04
C GLY A 484 0.53 18.06 4.23
N ILE A 485 -0.71 17.98 4.77
CA ILE A 485 -1.80 17.23 4.13
C ILE A 485 -2.17 17.77 2.75
N GLY A 486 -2.03 19.07 2.51
CA GLY A 486 -2.30 19.67 1.20
C GLY A 486 -1.42 19.10 0.10
N ALA A 487 -0.12 18.94 0.37
CA ALA A 487 0.80 18.31 -0.58
C ALA A 487 0.48 16.82 -0.78
N VAL A 488 0.06 16.09 0.27
CA VAL A 488 -0.39 14.68 0.16
C VAL A 488 -1.67 14.58 -0.69
N ILE A 489 -2.65 15.46 -0.49
CA ILE A 489 -3.87 15.46 -1.30
C ILE A 489 -3.56 15.84 -2.76
N GLY A 490 -2.69 16.84 -2.94
CA GLY A 490 -2.20 17.20 -4.27
C GLY A 490 -1.51 16.03 -4.96
N HIS A 491 -0.74 15.23 -4.23
CA HIS A 491 -0.12 13.99 -4.69
C HIS A 491 -1.18 12.98 -5.17
N GLU A 492 -2.21 12.71 -4.36
CA GLU A 492 -3.28 11.77 -4.74
C GLU A 492 -4.07 12.25 -5.98
N ILE A 493 -4.35 13.56 -6.09
CA ILE A 493 -4.93 14.10 -7.32
C ILE A 493 -3.95 13.94 -8.49
N GLY A 494 -2.65 14.13 -8.25
CA GLY A 494 -1.55 13.95 -9.20
C GLY A 494 -1.51 12.55 -9.81
N HIS A 495 -1.84 11.52 -9.03
CA HIS A 495 -1.95 10.15 -9.54
C HIS A 495 -3.00 10.00 -10.64
N GLY A 496 -4.00 10.87 -10.73
CA GLY A 496 -4.91 10.93 -11.87
C GLY A 496 -4.24 11.29 -13.19
N PHE A 497 -3.04 11.86 -13.11
CA PHE A 497 -2.30 12.43 -14.24
C PHE A 497 -0.84 11.93 -14.30
N ASP A 498 -0.45 10.94 -13.51
CA ASP A 498 0.86 10.32 -13.54
C ASP A 498 1.04 9.38 -14.75
N ASP A 499 2.11 8.58 -14.77
CA ASP A 499 2.43 7.65 -15.86
C ASP A 499 1.34 6.59 -16.07
N GLN A 500 0.62 6.17 -15.03
CA GLN A 500 -0.44 5.16 -15.09
C GLN A 500 -1.83 5.78 -15.08
N GLY A 501 -2.15 6.68 -14.15
CA GLY A 501 -3.45 7.32 -14.08
C GLY A 501 -3.79 8.11 -15.33
N SER A 502 -2.79 8.70 -16.01
CA SER A 502 -2.97 9.36 -17.30
C SER A 502 -3.44 8.43 -18.44
N THR A 503 -3.41 7.10 -18.21
CA THR A 503 -3.93 6.13 -19.19
C THR A 503 -5.44 5.91 -19.08
N CYS A 504 -6.07 6.35 -17.97
CA CYS A 504 -7.51 6.28 -17.75
C CYS A 504 -8.16 7.66 -17.94
N ASP A 505 -9.35 7.69 -18.54
CA ASP A 505 -10.15 8.92 -18.67
C ASP A 505 -10.89 9.29 -17.37
N GLY A 506 -11.68 10.35 -17.40
CA GLY A 506 -12.46 10.83 -16.27
C GLY A 506 -13.58 9.88 -15.80
N ASP A 507 -13.97 8.92 -16.62
CA ASP A 507 -14.95 7.88 -16.28
C ASP A 507 -14.30 6.58 -15.78
N GLY A 508 -12.95 6.53 -15.75
CA GLY A 508 -12.17 5.36 -15.33
C GLY A 508 -11.87 4.36 -16.45
N ARG A 509 -12.13 4.72 -17.71
CA ARG A 509 -11.84 3.86 -18.85
C ARG A 509 -10.39 3.92 -19.24
N LEU A 510 -9.78 2.77 -19.44
CA LEU A 510 -8.44 2.63 -19.98
C LEU A 510 -8.46 2.97 -21.48
N GLN A 511 -8.22 4.23 -21.83
CA GLN A 511 -8.17 4.69 -23.20
C GLN A 511 -7.19 5.85 -23.37
N ASN A 512 -6.61 5.94 -24.58
CA ASN A 512 -5.78 7.10 -24.90
C ASN A 512 -6.65 8.33 -25.14
N TRP A 513 -6.51 9.32 -24.24
CA TRP A 513 -7.19 10.61 -24.36
C TRP A 513 -6.23 11.76 -24.69
N TRP A 514 -4.96 11.46 -24.89
CA TRP A 514 -3.91 12.40 -25.27
C TRP A 514 -3.81 12.54 -26.78
N THR A 515 -3.31 13.70 -27.27
CA THR A 515 -2.72 13.74 -28.60
C THR A 515 -1.36 13.07 -28.58
N ASP A 516 -0.89 12.54 -29.72
CA ASP A 516 0.42 11.87 -29.77
C ASP A 516 1.56 12.82 -29.37
N ALA A 517 1.48 14.10 -29.79
CA ALA A 517 2.48 15.11 -29.45
C ALA A 517 2.52 15.44 -27.94
N ASP A 518 1.35 15.53 -27.30
CA ASP A 518 1.29 15.80 -25.85
C ASP A 518 1.78 14.58 -25.05
N ARG A 519 1.48 13.38 -25.54
CA ARG A 519 1.98 12.16 -24.92
C ARG A 519 3.51 12.06 -24.99
N GLU A 520 4.10 12.36 -26.15
CA GLU A 520 5.54 12.41 -26.32
C GLU A 520 6.17 13.48 -25.41
N ALA A 521 5.58 14.68 -25.33
CA ALA A 521 6.06 15.76 -24.47
C ALA A 521 5.99 15.40 -22.96
N PHE A 522 4.98 14.64 -22.54
CA PHE A 522 4.88 14.10 -21.18
C PHE A 522 5.99 13.07 -20.92
N GLU A 523 6.18 12.11 -21.84
CA GLU A 523 7.20 11.07 -21.72
C GLU A 523 8.64 11.64 -21.74
N GLU A 524 8.90 12.73 -22.44
CA GLU A 524 10.20 13.41 -22.38
C GLU A 524 10.46 13.97 -20.97
N ARG A 525 9.48 14.57 -20.31
CA ARG A 525 9.59 15.10 -18.96
C ARG A 525 9.78 14.00 -17.92
N THR A 526 8.99 12.93 -18.05
CA THR A 526 9.11 11.79 -17.12
C THR A 526 10.46 11.09 -17.23
N LYS A 527 11.06 11.00 -18.43
CA LYS A 527 12.42 10.47 -18.62
C LYS A 527 13.49 11.30 -17.88
N VAL A 528 13.35 12.62 -17.86
CA VAL A 528 14.27 13.48 -17.09
C VAL A 528 14.13 13.21 -15.59
N LEU A 529 12.90 13.11 -15.10
CA LEU A 529 12.63 12.81 -13.69
C LEU A 529 13.14 11.41 -13.30
N VAL A 530 12.92 10.38 -14.14
CA VAL A 530 13.50 9.04 -13.94
C VAL A 530 15.01 9.11 -13.81
N ALA A 531 15.70 9.82 -14.73
CA ALA A 531 17.15 9.93 -14.68
C ALA A 531 17.66 10.67 -13.43
N GLN A 532 16.91 11.67 -12.92
CA GLN A 532 17.25 12.32 -11.67
C GLN A 532 17.24 11.34 -10.49
N TYR A 533 16.24 10.45 -10.42
CA TYR A 533 16.12 9.47 -9.34
C TYR A 533 17.06 8.27 -9.49
N ASP A 534 17.31 7.79 -10.71
CA ASP A 534 18.30 6.72 -10.98
C ASP A 534 19.73 7.08 -10.52
N ALA A 535 20.03 8.38 -10.42
CA ALA A 535 21.31 8.86 -9.93
C ALA A 535 21.44 8.85 -8.40
N LEU A 536 20.36 8.58 -7.65
CA LEU A 536 20.32 8.69 -6.20
C LEU A 536 20.56 7.34 -5.52
N SER A 537 21.34 7.39 -4.43
CA SER A 537 21.57 6.24 -3.54
C SER A 537 21.44 6.70 -2.09
N PRO A 538 20.68 6.00 -1.24
CA PRO A 538 20.64 6.31 0.18
C PRO A 538 22.03 6.18 0.81
N VAL A 539 22.34 7.05 1.75
CA VAL A 539 23.62 7.00 2.49
C VAL A 539 23.82 5.65 3.18
N GLN A 540 22.74 5.04 3.66
CA GLN A 540 22.73 3.74 4.34
C GLN A 540 23.03 2.56 3.39
N THR A 541 22.73 2.70 2.11
CA THR A 541 22.87 1.65 1.09
C THR A 541 23.53 2.19 -0.18
N PRO A 542 24.78 2.68 -0.10
CA PRO A 542 25.43 3.37 -1.20
C PRO A 542 25.75 2.46 -2.41
N ASP A 543 25.60 1.17 -2.23
CA ASP A 543 25.74 0.13 -3.25
C ASP A 543 24.46 -0.13 -4.06
N MET A 544 23.34 0.50 -3.68
CA MET A 544 22.04 0.39 -4.35
C MET A 544 21.55 1.77 -4.82
N HIS A 545 20.94 1.79 -6.00
CA HIS A 545 20.30 3.00 -6.54
C HIS A 545 18.78 2.91 -6.44
N VAL A 546 18.13 4.06 -6.42
CA VAL A 546 16.69 4.15 -6.65
C VAL A 546 16.39 3.65 -8.07
N ASN A 547 15.33 2.90 -8.25
CA ASN A 547 14.81 2.55 -9.56
C ASN A 547 13.80 3.62 -9.99
N GLY A 548 14.26 4.64 -10.73
CA GLY A 548 13.42 5.76 -11.15
C GLY A 548 12.22 5.33 -11.99
N SER A 549 12.34 4.24 -12.76
CA SER A 549 11.21 3.69 -13.54
C SER A 549 10.17 3.00 -12.66
N LEU A 550 10.56 2.40 -11.53
CA LEU A 550 9.62 1.85 -10.56
C LEU A 550 8.90 2.98 -9.81
N THR A 551 9.64 4.05 -9.46
CA THR A 551 9.15 5.11 -8.58
C THR A 551 8.55 6.33 -9.31
N ILE A 552 8.47 6.30 -10.65
CA ILE A 552 8.10 7.49 -11.43
C ILE A 552 6.70 8.04 -11.09
N GLY A 553 5.70 7.17 -10.88
CA GLY A 553 4.34 7.61 -10.54
C GLY A 553 4.31 8.39 -9.23
N GLU A 554 4.98 7.86 -8.20
CA GLU A 554 5.11 8.50 -6.90
C GLU A 554 5.87 9.82 -6.96
N ASN A 555 6.94 9.85 -7.77
CA ASN A 555 7.74 11.07 -7.94
C ASN A 555 6.98 12.16 -8.72
N ILE A 556 6.12 11.79 -9.67
CA ILE A 556 5.20 12.73 -10.35
C ILE A 556 4.14 13.26 -9.37
N GLY A 557 3.57 12.35 -8.56
CA GLY A 557 2.62 12.70 -7.51
C GLY A 557 3.20 13.71 -6.51
N ASP A 558 4.42 13.47 -6.02
CA ASP A 558 5.10 14.39 -5.09
C ASP A 558 5.40 15.75 -5.72
N LEU A 559 5.95 15.77 -6.95
CA LEU A 559 6.30 17.02 -7.64
C LEU A 559 5.05 17.86 -7.92
N GLY A 560 4.01 17.23 -8.46
CA GLY A 560 2.73 17.85 -8.71
C GLY A 560 2.07 18.30 -7.41
N GLY A 561 2.04 17.40 -6.42
CA GLY A 561 1.41 17.63 -5.13
C GLY A 561 1.95 18.85 -4.39
N LEU A 562 3.27 18.98 -4.27
CA LEU A 562 3.91 20.13 -3.62
C LEU A 562 3.68 21.42 -4.41
N SER A 563 3.84 21.39 -5.74
CA SER A 563 3.66 22.57 -6.59
C SER A 563 2.21 23.09 -6.55
N ILE A 564 1.26 22.18 -6.61
CA ILE A 564 -0.18 22.48 -6.56
C ILE A 564 -0.60 22.92 -5.15
N ALA A 565 -0.06 22.32 -4.08
CA ALA A 565 -0.32 22.77 -2.71
C ALA A 565 0.16 24.21 -2.48
N HIS A 566 1.31 24.57 -3.03
CA HIS A 566 1.80 25.95 -3.02
C HIS A 566 0.82 26.91 -3.73
N LEU A 567 0.37 26.57 -4.94
CA LEU A 567 -0.62 27.38 -5.67
C LEU A 567 -1.96 27.45 -4.92
N ALA A 568 -2.42 26.33 -4.33
CA ALA A 568 -3.66 26.28 -3.56
C ALA A 568 -3.59 27.12 -2.29
N HIS A 569 -2.43 27.18 -1.63
CA HIS A 569 -2.21 28.08 -0.50
C HIS A 569 -2.37 29.56 -0.93
N HIS A 570 -1.83 29.96 -2.09
CA HIS A 570 -2.06 31.31 -2.61
C HIS A 570 -3.53 31.61 -2.90
N ILE A 571 -4.27 30.63 -3.43
CA ILE A 571 -5.72 30.74 -3.63
C ILE A 571 -6.43 30.97 -2.29
N ALA A 572 -6.09 30.18 -1.26
CA ALA A 572 -6.67 30.31 0.08
C ALA A 572 -6.41 31.68 0.72
N GLN A 573 -5.28 32.30 0.42
CA GLN A 573 -4.93 33.61 0.96
C GLN A 573 -5.74 34.77 0.36
N GLU A 574 -6.37 34.61 -0.81
CA GLU A 574 -7.15 35.67 -1.48
C GLU A 574 -6.40 37.02 -1.62
N GLY A 575 -5.09 36.94 -1.85
CA GLY A 575 -4.20 38.13 -1.95
C GLY A 575 -3.82 38.77 -0.61
N ARG A 576 -4.16 38.15 0.53
CA ARG A 576 -3.63 38.53 1.85
C ARG A 576 -2.18 38.03 1.97
N GLU A 577 -1.31 38.84 2.58
CA GLU A 577 0.02 38.39 2.99
C GLU A 577 -0.06 37.86 4.44
N PRO A 578 0.17 36.55 4.67
CA PRO A 578 0.19 36.02 6.03
C PRO A 578 1.36 36.59 6.83
N GLU A 579 1.14 36.78 8.14
CA GLU A 579 2.20 37.18 9.04
C GLU A 579 3.28 36.10 9.15
N ALA A 580 4.51 36.52 9.42
CA ALA A 580 5.59 35.61 9.76
C ALA A 580 5.32 35.01 11.16
N ILE A 581 5.46 33.70 11.29
CA ILE A 581 5.33 32.96 12.55
C ILE A 581 6.68 32.34 12.87
N GLU A 582 7.17 32.51 14.09
CA GLU A 582 8.47 32.00 14.55
C GLU A 582 9.67 32.41 13.65
N GLY A 583 9.55 33.55 12.96
CA GLY A 583 10.60 34.08 12.08
C GLY A 583 10.53 33.56 10.64
N PHE A 584 9.64 32.64 10.31
CA PHE A 584 9.44 32.10 8.98
C PHE A 584 8.25 32.75 8.26
N THR A 585 8.43 33.05 6.97
CA THR A 585 7.32 33.45 6.09
C THR A 585 6.36 32.26 5.88
N ALA A 586 5.17 32.50 5.37
CA ALA A 586 4.22 31.42 5.05
C ALA A 586 4.80 30.47 3.99
N GLU A 587 5.48 31.00 2.96
CA GLU A 587 6.17 30.20 1.95
C GLU A 587 7.20 29.26 2.58
N GLN A 588 8.03 29.78 3.48
CA GLN A 588 9.02 28.96 4.18
C GLN A 588 8.35 27.88 5.03
N ARG A 589 7.29 28.22 5.80
CA ARG A 589 6.58 27.23 6.62
C ARG A 589 5.93 26.12 5.80
N LEU A 590 5.44 26.41 4.60
CA LEU A 590 4.90 25.40 3.70
C LEU A 590 5.98 24.35 3.34
N PHE A 591 7.16 24.77 2.91
CA PHE A 591 8.25 23.84 2.57
C PHE A 591 8.86 23.14 3.79
N LEU A 592 8.93 23.82 4.94
CA LEU A 592 9.36 23.19 6.19
C LEU A 592 8.38 22.11 6.65
N SER A 593 7.07 22.35 6.51
CA SER A 593 6.04 21.35 6.80
C SER A 593 6.11 20.15 5.83
N TRP A 594 6.35 20.40 4.53
CA TRP A 594 6.62 19.33 3.57
C TRP A 594 7.77 18.44 4.01
N ALA A 595 8.89 19.00 4.49
CA ALA A 595 9.99 18.20 4.98
C ALA A 595 9.67 17.46 6.28
N ALA A 596 8.89 18.06 7.18
CA ALA A 596 8.52 17.47 8.46
C ALA A 596 7.65 16.20 8.31
N VAL A 597 6.72 16.15 7.34
CA VAL A 597 5.89 14.95 7.11
C VAL A 597 6.69 13.75 6.60
N TRP A 598 7.87 13.97 6.02
CA TRP A 598 8.79 12.91 5.58
C TRP A 598 9.75 12.43 6.66
N GLN A 599 9.67 12.96 7.87
CA GLN A 599 10.49 12.55 9.00
C GLN A 599 10.50 11.03 9.13
N THR A 600 11.66 10.40 8.93
CA THR A 600 11.81 8.93 8.89
C THR A 600 13.22 8.51 9.23
N LYS A 601 13.34 7.46 10.04
CA LYS A 601 14.56 6.70 10.31
C LYS A 601 14.26 5.22 10.18
N ALA A 602 15.00 4.48 9.35
CA ALA A 602 14.75 3.08 9.02
C ALA A 602 16.02 2.23 9.19
N ARG A 603 15.86 0.93 9.40
CA ARG A 603 16.96 -0.03 9.42
C ARG A 603 17.42 -0.33 8.00
N ASP A 604 18.71 -0.63 7.83
CA ASP A 604 19.33 -0.82 6.51
C ASP A 604 18.67 -1.96 5.72
N GLU A 605 18.27 -3.04 6.37
CA GLU A 605 17.59 -4.17 5.75
C GLU A 605 16.24 -3.75 5.15
N LEU A 606 15.45 -2.94 5.88
CA LEU A 606 14.20 -2.40 5.36
C LEU A 606 14.43 -1.45 4.19
N VAL A 607 15.46 -0.59 4.24
CA VAL A 607 15.82 0.31 3.12
C VAL A 607 16.15 -0.52 1.88
N ARG A 608 16.97 -1.57 2.01
CA ARG A 608 17.29 -2.49 0.91
C ARG A 608 16.05 -3.19 0.34
N GLN A 609 15.18 -3.69 1.22
CA GLN A 609 13.93 -4.33 0.81
C GLN A 609 13.05 -3.34 0.03
N ARG A 610 12.88 -2.12 0.53
CA ARG A 610 12.05 -1.09 -0.13
C ARG A 610 12.61 -0.67 -1.47
N LEU A 611 13.90 -0.42 -1.60
CA LEU A 611 14.52 -0.12 -2.90
C LEU A 611 14.24 -1.21 -3.94
N ALA A 612 14.07 -2.46 -3.50
CA ALA A 612 13.78 -3.57 -4.38
C ALA A 612 12.28 -3.72 -4.73
N THR A 613 11.36 -3.27 -3.87
CA THR A 613 9.94 -3.66 -4.00
C THR A 613 8.94 -2.51 -3.91
N ASP A 614 9.32 -1.39 -3.29
CA ASP A 614 8.41 -0.27 -3.00
C ASP A 614 8.41 0.73 -4.18
N PRO A 615 7.25 1.14 -4.72
CA PRO A 615 7.17 2.18 -5.73
C PRO A 615 7.50 3.57 -5.19
N HIS A 616 7.59 3.76 -3.86
CA HIS A 616 7.95 5.02 -3.25
C HIS A 616 9.46 5.18 -3.13
N SER A 617 9.97 6.34 -3.51
CA SER A 617 11.36 6.72 -3.26
C SER A 617 11.62 6.88 -1.75
N PRO A 618 12.88 6.73 -1.27
CA PRO A 618 13.24 7.04 0.11
C PRO A 618 12.84 8.46 0.52
N ALA A 619 12.43 8.64 1.79
CA ALA A 619 11.85 9.89 2.31
C ALA A 619 12.75 11.13 2.07
N GLU A 620 14.08 10.98 2.25
CA GLU A 620 15.04 12.07 1.96
C GLU A 620 14.96 12.55 0.50
N PHE A 621 14.70 11.65 -0.44
CA PHE A 621 14.60 11.98 -1.87
C PHE A 621 13.20 12.47 -2.25
N ARG A 622 12.14 11.97 -1.60
CA ARG A 622 10.80 12.55 -1.72
C ARG A 622 10.78 14.02 -1.27
N CYS A 623 11.59 14.38 -0.27
CA CYS A 623 11.75 15.76 0.15
C CYS A 623 12.71 16.53 -0.78
N ASN A 624 13.99 16.19 -0.77
CA ASN A 624 15.06 17.00 -1.37
C ASN A 624 15.02 17.02 -2.91
N GLN A 625 14.80 15.85 -3.57
CA GLN A 625 14.83 15.83 -5.03
C GLN A 625 13.60 16.55 -5.61
N ILE A 626 12.49 16.56 -4.91
CA ILE A 626 11.29 17.30 -5.34
C ILE A 626 11.52 18.80 -5.28
N VAL A 627 12.00 19.36 -4.16
CA VAL A 627 12.20 20.82 -4.04
C VAL A 627 13.23 21.37 -5.01
N ARG A 628 14.19 20.55 -5.49
CA ARG A 628 15.12 20.91 -6.56
C ARG A 628 14.45 21.24 -7.90
N ASN A 629 13.22 20.80 -8.10
CA ASN A 629 12.43 21.06 -9.30
C ASN A 629 11.38 22.16 -9.10
N VAL A 630 11.27 22.80 -7.91
CA VAL A 630 10.22 23.76 -7.56
C VAL A 630 10.79 25.17 -7.42
N ASP A 631 10.55 26.04 -8.40
CA ASP A 631 11.07 27.43 -8.41
C ASP A 631 10.68 28.26 -7.19
N ALA A 632 9.49 28.03 -6.63
CA ALA A 632 9.03 28.69 -5.41
C ALA A 632 9.92 28.39 -4.20
N PHE A 633 10.51 27.20 -4.10
CA PHE A 633 11.49 26.85 -3.07
C PHE A 633 12.76 27.71 -3.19
N TYR A 634 13.24 27.91 -4.42
CA TYR A 634 14.40 28.78 -4.68
C TYR A 634 14.14 30.21 -4.22
N ALA A 635 12.96 30.73 -4.49
CA ALA A 635 12.57 32.08 -4.08
C ALA A 635 12.41 32.19 -2.55
N ALA A 636 11.80 31.18 -1.90
CA ALA A 636 11.55 31.19 -0.46
C ALA A 636 12.83 31.17 0.39
N PHE A 637 13.89 30.50 -0.09
CA PHE A 637 15.13 30.28 0.65
C PHE A 637 16.38 30.90 0.00
N ASP A 638 16.23 31.69 -1.07
CA ASP A 638 17.36 32.32 -1.80
C ASP A 638 18.42 31.29 -2.24
N VAL A 639 17.96 30.13 -2.80
CA VAL A 639 18.85 29.06 -3.28
C VAL A 639 19.60 29.51 -4.52
N ARG A 640 20.91 29.26 -4.56
CA ARG A 640 21.85 29.77 -5.59
C ARG A 640 22.64 28.61 -6.19
N ALA A 641 23.28 28.86 -7.34
CA ALA A 641 24.08 27.88 -8.06
C ALA A 641 25.28 27.30 -7.27
N SER A 642 25.60 27.84 -6.12
CA SER A 642 26.65 27.33 -5.21
C SER A 642 26.11 26.33 -4.19
N ASP A 643 24.80 26.17 -4.08
CA ASP A 643 24.13 25.37 -3.05
C ASP A 643 23.79 23.96 -3.57
N GLU A 644 23.78 22.94 -2.70
CA GLU A 644 23.65 21.53 -3.10
C GLU A 644 22.26 21.20 -3.70
N LEU A 645 21.21 21.91 -3.27
CA LEU A 645 19.86 21.71 -3.82
C LEU A 645 19.64 22.49 -5.12
N TRP A 646 20.66 23.19 -5.65
CA TRP A 646 20.55 23.84 -6.94
C TRP A 646 20.46 22.83 -8.08
N LEU A 647 19.54 23.08 -9.01
CA LEU A 647 19.47 22.49 -10.35
C LEU A 647 19.39 23.61 -11.36
N GLU A 648 20.12 23.49 -12.47
CA GLU A 648 19.99 24.46 -13.56
C GLU A 648 18.56 24.50 -14.08
N GLU A 649 18.08 25.66 -14.49
CA GLU A 649 16.68 25.88 -14.88
C GLU A 649 16.20 24.91 -15.99
N ASP A 650 17.08 24.59 -16.94
CA ASP A 650 16.82 23.65 -18.03
C ASP A 650 16.81 22.17 -17.61
N GLN A 651 17.27 21.87 -16.40
CA GLN A 651 17.23 20.53 -15.80
C GLN A 651 16.03 20.31 -14.87
N ARG A 652 15.33 21.39 -14.49
CA ARG A 652 14.15 21.30 -13.63
C ARG A 652 12.98 20.74 -14.41
N VAL A 653 12.29 19.79 -13.80
CA VAL A 653 11.09 19.17 -14.37
C VAL A 653 9.86 19.88 -13.82
N SER A 654 9.00 20.34 -14.73
CA SER A 654 7.65 20.78 -14.41
C SER A 654 6.67 19.98 -15.28
N ILE A 655 5.71 19.33 -14.65
CA ILE A 655 4.70 18.51 -15.33
C ILE A 655 3.34 19.20 -15.20
N TRP A 656 2.90 19.44 -13.95
CA TRP A 656 1.60 20.07 -13.64
C TRP A 656 1.76 21.43 -12.97
#